data_62e4b0d81ae0c9a44c30c07dac6f7f2c
#
_entry.id   62e4b0d81ae0c9a44c30c07dac6f7f2c
#
_cell.length_a   1.000
_cell.length_b   1.000
_cell.length_c   1.000
_cell.angle_alpha   90.00
_cell.angle_beta   90.00
_cell.angle_gamma   90.00
#
_symmetry.space_group_name_H-M   'P 1'
#
loop_
_entity.id
_entity.type
_entity.pdbx_description
1 polymer ?
#
loop_
_entity_poly.entity_id
_entity_poly.type
_entity_poly.pdbx_seq_one_letter_code
_entity_poly.pdbx_strand_id
1 'polypeptide(L)'
;MRQFFLFTGFIVFFSSSVFAQKIISGKIIDANTKESLPAAHVIIKGTYQGTIANADGEYSLKVNTFPATIVVRFLGYESLEKEITASFEGDLNFELKEAFLELGEITVTGEDPAISIMKEVIRRKQIWRAKLDTYQVDAYTRQQILKDTSIVSITESISEAFWDRKRGTREVLKSKRQTANIEGSDNFAGVSYLPNFYDDNLEIVEFDVVGITHPDALKYYNFELVDFSKIDDNVVFEIEVKSKRKLQPLFEGTIYVLDLEYALISVRLKPNSVVVFPPPIQEFDMYYEQQFSNFGGEYWLPVDFRLQGMIEIGVPGLRFPPIGFSQVSKLNDYQVNADLPDSLFKNTNWFSVDSTTIDKSDSLFVSTLDVVPLTEKEKYAYKNVKCNTSFEEEFRPKGFLVRFMDLDDESDDDGTGNCTEEDIKQDSTLAKSISAKSGKKAGPIKKFINQLSVDARYNRVDAFFGGLKHEQRFADRRIRTTTKLGYSFGYGEGSLDGLNHGFDFSWWPLPKTRRFAIQAGYNASTATRYNSDLYGMIITSSLPLFGYDDYFDYYRNEGVYIAARYRPRKWWRNTLELKYKLEEHSSIDYSTYYDVVGRDNFQRLNPPVNEGTLSSFELTIEQGEGKEALGVIGADNIMLSIEQSAKVMGSDWDFTRFKVDIFRRFNTFYKRRFIPNSLDLRLNAGTYLGDLPVQKNGTLDAAFGYFAPFGGFKSKRFIPYEGASYIALNIEHNFRSIPLEALGWRGAAKTGLSIITFAGVGRTWISSEQEAFFNTSLGYLPITAKDWHQEVGVSLSNIFSLFRVDLAYRIDDPGFYPSIALARLF
;
A
#
# COMPACT_ATOMS: atom_id res chain seq x y z
N MET A 1 5.88 -63.30 66.17
CA MET A 1 4.76 -62.74 66.89
C MET A 1 4.50 -61.39 66.37
N ARG A 2 3.71 -61.23 65.37
CA ARG A 2 2.27 -60.98 65.38
C ARG A 2 1.96 -59.61 66.05
N GLN A 3 1.70 -58.60 65.24
CA GLN A 3 0.52 -57.77 65.48
C GLN A 3 0.03 -57.18 64.14
N PHE A 4 -1.20 -57.51 63.82
CA PHE A 4 -2.06 -56.99 62.82
C PHE A 4 -2.50 -55.58 63.18
N PHE A 5 -2.30 -54.56 62.28
CA PHE A 5 -2.98 -53.28 62.43
C PHE A 5 -3.93 -53.11 61.30
N LEU A 6 -5.19 -53.04 61.57
CA LEU A 6 -6.31 -52.66 60.77
C LEU A 6 -6.18 -51.16 60.46
N PHE A 7 -5.96 -50.77 59.20
CA PHE A 7 -6.07 -49.44 58.77
C PHE A 7 -7.44 -49.27 58.15
N THR A 8 -8.37 -48.63 58.85
CA THR A 8 -9.66 -48.19 58.39
C THR A 8 -9.44 -46.90 57.57
N GLY A 9 -9.39 -47.03 56.28
CA GLY A 9 -9.30 -45.86 55.36
C GLY A 9 -10.61 -45.12 55.35
N PHE A 10 -10.57 -43.88 55.82
CA PHE A 10 -11.60 -42.88 55.68
C PHE A 10 -11.51 -42.34 54.22
N ILE A 11 -12.32 -42.87 53.30
CA ILE A 11 -12.47 -42.30 51.96
C ILE A 11 -13.33 -41.05 52.08
N VAL A 12 -12.64 -39.88 52.13
CA VAL A 12 -13.27 -38.57 51.91
C VAL A 12 -13.56 -38.43 50.42
N PHE A 13 -14.82 -38.62 50.08
CA PHE A 13 -15.34 -38.23 48.76
C PHE A 13 -15.22 -36.70 48.64
N PHE A 14 -14.14 -36.21 48.09
CA PHE A 14 -14.14 -34.90 47.49
C PHE A 14 -15.05 -34.97 46.26
N SER A 15 -16.30 -34.57 46.41
CA SER A 15 -17.16 -34.22 45.31
C SER A 15 -16.56 -32.91 44.69
N SER A 16 -15.60 -33.07 43.81
CA SER A 16 -15.27 -32.03 42.85
C SER A 16 -16.54 -31.75 42.07
N SER A 17 -17.20 -30.65 42.36
CA SER A 17 -18.25 -30.10 41.52
C SER A 17 -17.57 -29.85 40.14
N VAL A 18 -17.71 -30.79 39.24
CA VAL A 18 -17.43 -30.57 37.83
C VAL A 18 -18.44 -29.50 37.39
N PHE A 19 -17.99 -28.24 37.32
CA PHE A 19 -18.77 -27.19 36.67
C PHE A 19 -18.95 -27.63 35.23
N ALA A 20 -20.10 -28.21 34.94
CA ALA A 20 -20.43 -28.61 33.56
C ALA A 20 -20.64 -27.32 32.74
N GLN A 21 -19.61 -26.93 32.03
CA GLN A 21 -19.69 -25.87 31.04
C GLN A 21 -20.65 -26.30 29.94
N LYS A 22 -21.68 -25.52 29.67
CA LYS A 22 -22.71 -25.82 28.69
C LYS A 22 -22.78 -24.75 27.62
N ILE A 23 -22.85 -25.13 26.36
CA ILE A 23 -23.08 -24.24 25.22
C ILE A 23 -24.60 -24.21 24.96
N ILE A 24 -25.19 -23.05 24.95
CA ILE A 24 -26.59 -22.77 24.64
C ILE A 24 -26.66 -22.12 23.28
N SER A 25 -27.34 -22.73 22.34
CA SER A 25 -27.53 -22.22 20.97
C SER A 25 -28.99 -21.86 20.75
N GLY A 26 -29.26 -21.05 19.77
CA GLY A 26 -30.60 -20.68 19.36
C GLY A 26 -30.63 -19.63 18.27
N LYS A 27 -31.83 -19.18 17.90
CA LYS A 27 -32.06 -18.17 16.88
C LYS A 27 -32.87 -17.00 17.42
N ILE A 28 -32.56 -15.79 16.96
CA ILE A 28 -33.24 -14.56 17.33
C ILE A 28 -33.92 -13.98 16.09
N ILE A 29 -35.21 -13.76 16.17
CA ILE A 29 -36.03 -13.26 15.06
C ILE A 29 -36.96 -12.15 15.54
N ASP A 30 -37.41 -11.32 14.60
CA ASP A 30 -38.53 -10.40 14.81
C ASP A 30 -39.83 -11.18 15.01
N ALA A 31 -40.61 -10.81 16.00
CA ALA A 31 -41.86 -11.49 16.36
C ALA A 31 -42.93 -11.35 15.27
N ASN A 32 -42.94 -10.25 14.50
CA ASN A 32 -43.94 -9.92 13.51
C ASN A 32 -43.52 -10.37 12.11
N THR A 33 -42.30 -9.95 11.65
CA THR A 33 -41.84 -10.21 10.29
C THR A 33 -41.18 -11.58 10.14
N LYS A 34 -40.81 -12.22 11.24
CA LYS A 34 -40.04 -13.48 11.30
C LYS A 34 -38.66 -13.37 10.64
N GLU A 35 -38.20 -12.18 10.35
CA GLU A 35 -36.84 -11.94 9.83
C GLU A 35 -35.82 -12.14 10.95
N SER A 36 -34.64 -12.56 10.57
CA SER A 36 -33.50 -12.75 11.48
C SER A 36 -33.01 -11.38 12.01
N LEU A 37 -32.65 -11.33 13.29
CA LEU A 37 -32.11 -10.13 13.93
C LEU A 37 -30.58 -10.29 14.10
N PRO A 38 -29.78 -9.95 13.09
CA PRO A 38 -28.32 -10.05 13.17
C PRO A 38 -27.76 -9.02 14.16
N ALA A 39 -26.66 -9.37 14.82
CA ALA A 39 -26.05 -8.54 15.87
C ALA A 39 -26.88 -8.34 17.15
N ALA A 40 -27.96 -9.07 17.33
CA ALA A 40 -28.66 -9.07 18.63
C ALA A 40 -27.73 -9.58 19.73
N HIS A 41 -27.64 -8.85 20.85
CA HIS A 41 -26.81 -9.21 21.99
C HIS A 41 -27.50 -10.25 22.87
N VAL A 42 -26.76 -11.30 23.20
CA VAL A 42 -27.21 -12.36 24.13
C VAL A 42 -26.24 -12.37 25.31
N ILE A 43 -26.67 -11.97 26.47
CA ILE A 43 -25.84 -11.77 27.65
C ILE A 43 -26.34 -12.60 28.82
N ILE A 44 -25.45 -13.03 29.73
CA ILE A 44 -25.82 -13.60 31.01
C ILE A 44 -26.05 -12.45 32.01
N LYS A 45 -27.27 -12.34 32.52
CA LYS A 45 -27.67 -11.25 33.44
C LYS A 45 -26.73 -11.16 34.64
N GLY A 46 -26.27 -9.94 34.94
CA GLY A 46 -25.35 -9.67 36.03
C GLY A 46 -23.89 -10.02 35.79
N THR A 47 -23.54 -10.37 34.56
CA THR A 47 -22.16 -10.62 34.14
C THR A 47 -21.80 -9.80 32.90
N TYR A 48 -20.53 -9.76 32.52
CA TYR A 48 -20.07 -9.22 31.24
C TYR A 48 -19.92 -10.28 30.15
N GLN A 49 -20.36 -11.51 30.43
CA GLN A 49 -20.32 -12.62 29.47
C GLN A 49 -21.53 -12.57 28.54
N GLY A 50 -21.26 -12.67 27.25
CA GLY A 50 -22.32 -12.67 26.26
C GLY A 50 -21.81 -13.04 24.88
N THR A 51 -22.70 -13.11 23.90
CA THR A 51 -22.44 -13.37 22.49
C THR A 51 -23.32 -12.47 21.63
N ILE A 52 -23.11 -12.49 20.33
CA ILE A 52 -23.93 -11.81 19.33
C ILE A 52 -24.46 -12.81 18.31
N ALA A 53 -25.61 -12.50 17.74
CA ALA A 53 -26.18 -13.28 16.67
C ALA A 53 -25.40 -13.05 15.34
N ASN A 54 -25.24 -14.12 14.54
CA ASN A 54 -24.69 -14.07 13.19
C ASN A 54 -25.69 -13.42 12.20
N ALA A 55 -25.34 -13.37 10.90
CA ALA A 55 -26.21 -12.81 9.87
C ALA A 55 -27.55 -13.54 9.70
N ASP A 56 -27.62 -14.83 10.08
CA ASP A 56 -28.83 -15.64 10.06
C ASP A 56 -29.63 -15.57 11.36
N GLY A 57 -29.21 -14.71 12.33
CA GLY A 57 -29.82 -14.57 13.66
C GLY A 57 -29.44 -15.68 14.63
N GLU A 58 -28.54 -16.58 14.28
CA GLU A 58 -28.11 -17.68 15.13
C GLU A 58 -27.03 -17.23 16.12
N TYR A 59 -27.10 -17.77 17.35
CA TYR A 59 -26.11 -17.47 18.38
C TYR A 59 -25.65 -18.75 19.10
N SER A 60 -24.50 -18.65 19.75
CA SER A 60 -23.94 -19.66 20.63
C SER A 60 -23.34 -18.99 21.85
N LEU A 61 -23.80 -19.33 23.04
CA LEU A 61 -23.39 -18.75 24.32
C LEU A 61 -22.89 -19.83 25.27
N LYS A 62 -21.74 -19.61 25.84
CA LYS A 62 -21.15 -20.49 26.84
C LYS A 62 -21.62 -20.07 28.24
N VAL A 63 -22.23 -21.00 28.96
CA VAL A 63 -22.74 -20.78 30.32
C VAL A 63 -21.96 -21.66 31.30
N ASN A 64 -21.32 -21.03 32.26
CA ASN A 64 -20.43 -21.70 33.23
C ASN A 64 -21.12 -21.99 34.57
N THR A 65 -22.19 -21.24 34.89
CA THR A 65 -22.89 -21.33 36.19
C THR A 65 -24.41 -21.36 35.94
N PHE A 66 -25.10 -22.22 36.71
CA PHE A 66 -26.55 -22.40 36.69
C PHE A 66 -27.14 -22.27 38.09
N PRO A 67 -28.40 -21.73 38.26
CA PRO A 67 -29.23 -21.21 37.18
C PRO A 67 -28.67 -19.92 36.58
N ALA A 68 -28.95 -19.67 35.29
CA ALA A 68 -28.53 -18.48 34.59
C ALA A 68 -29.72 -17.83 33.90
N THR A 69 -29.83 -16.52 33.97
CA THR A 69 -30.82 -15.75 33.20
C THR A 69 -30.16 -15.19 31.95
N ILE A 70 -30.63 -15.63 30.80
CA ILE A 70 -30.17 -15.13 29.49
C ILE A 70 -31.06 -13.98 29.09
N VAL A 71 -30.43 -12.86 28.75
CA VAL A 71 -31.10 -11.62 28.28
C VAL A 71 -30.70 -11.40 26.83
N VAL A 72 -31.70 -11.18 25.98
CA VAL A 72 -31.48 -10.79 24.60
C VAL A 72 -31.87 -9.33 24.39
N ARG A 73 -30.99 -8.55 23.82
CA ARG A 73 -31.17 -7.13 23.57
C ARG A 73 -30.91 -6.82 22.11
N PHE A 74 -31.76 -6.01 21.52
CA PHE A 74 -31.56 -5.45 20.21
C PHE A 74 -32.16 -4.03 20.17
N LEU A 75 -31.43 -3.11 19.56
CA LEU A 75 -31.86 -1.71 19.53
C LEU A 75 -33.22 -1.56 18.81
N GLY A 76 -34.17 -0.85 19.41
CA GLY A 76 -35.54 -0.70 18.91
C GLY A 76 -36.45 -1.88 19.23
N TYR A 77 -36.04 -2.81 20.06
CA TYR A 77 -36.81 -3.98 20.47
C TYR A 77 -36.90 -4.08 21.98
N GLU A 78 -38.00 -4.69 22.45
CA GLU A 78 -38.17 -5.06 23.86
C GLU A 78 -37.19 -6.18 24.22
N SER A 79 -36.45 -6.01 25.30
CA SER A 79 -35.55 -7.07 25.79
C SER A 79 -36.34 -8.26 26.32
N LEU A 80 -35.86 -9.47 26.01
CA LEU A 80 -36.44 -10.69 26.54
C LEU A 80 -35.48 -11.43 27.47
N GLU A 81 -35.97 -11.87 28.61
CA GLU A 81 -35.24 -12.64 29.60
C GLU A 81 -35.79 -14.06 29.68
N LYS A 82 -34.91 -15.06 29.73
CA LYS A 82 -35.26 -16.45 30.02
C LYS A 82 -34.27 -17.05 31.01
N GLU A 83 -34.81 -17.66 32.08
CA GLU A 83 -34.01 -18.42 33.03
C GLU A 83 -33.76 -19.83 32.52
N ILE A 84 -32.54 -20.28 32.61
CA ILE A 84 -32.13 -21.64 32.24
C ILE A 84 -31.47 -22.35 33.43
N THR A 85 -31.75 -23.66 33.54
CA THR A 85 -31.14 -24.54 34.54
C THR A 85 -30.12 -25.49 33.91
N ALA A 86 -29.31 -26.15 34.69
CA ALA A 86 -28.35 -27.11 34.18
C ALA A 86 -28.98 -28.27 33.38
N SER A 87 -30.27 -28.55 33.60
CA SER A 87 -31.03 -29.58 32.89
C SER A 87 -31.65 -29.12 31.58
N PHE A 88 -31.51 -27.81 31.19
CA PHE A 88 -32.06 -27.34 29.93
C PHE A 88 -31.45 -28.08 28.75
N GLU A 89 -32.25 -28.57 27.82
CA GLU A 89 -31.83 -29.26 26.60
C GLU A 89 -32.54 -28.64 25.39
N GLY A 90 -31.82 -28.56 24.25
CA GLY A 90 -32.32 -28.02 23.00
C GLY A 90 -31.92 -26.55 22.75
N ASP A 91 -32.49 -25.97 21.69
CA ASP A 91 -32.23 -24.61 21.28
C ASP A 91 -33.08 -23.61 22.05
N LEU A 92 -32.46 -22.49 22.45
CA LEU A 92 -33.13 -21.40 23.17
C LEU A 92 -33.41 -20.27 22.18
N ASN A 93 -34.59 -20.30 21.54
CA ASN A 93 -34.97 -19.31 20.55
C ASN A 93 -35.70 -18.12 21.20
N PHE A 94 -35.50 -16.91 20.61
CA PHE A 94 -36.12 -15.67 21.02
C PHE A 94 -36.84 -15.01 19.86
N GLU A 95 -38.06 -14.51 20.13
CA GLU A 95 -38.84 -13.69 19.21
C GLU A 95 -39.01 -12.31 19.86
N LEU A 96 -38.30 -11.30 19.36
CA LEU A 96 -38.34 -9.95 19.92
C LEU A 96 -39.46 -9.14 19.29
N LYS A 97 -40.10 -8.30 20.07
CA LYS A 97 -41.10 -7.33 19.63
C LYS A 97 -40.51 -5.96 19.53
N GLU A 98 -40.88 -5.23 18.48
CA GLU A 98 -40.46 -3.82 18.34
C GLU A 98 -40.96 -3.02 19.55
N ALA A 99 -40.09 -2.17 20.08
CA ALA A 99 -40.39 -1.26 21.18
C ALA A 99 -40.87 0.06 20.61
N PHE A 100 -42.17 0.36 20.77
CA PHE A 100 -42.73 1.65 20.37
C PHE A 100 -42.59 2.66 21.51
N LEU A 101 -42.13 3.87 21.15
CA LEU A 101 -42.13 5.02 22.05
C LEU A 101 -43.21 6.01 21.58
N GLU A 102 -44.32 6.19 22.36
CA GLU A 102 -45.23 7.29 22.12
C GLU A 102 -44.56 8.58 22.62
N LEU A 103 -44.04 9.38 21.69
CA LEU A 103 -43.49 10.69 22.01
C LEU A 103 -44.58 11.74 22.03
N GLY A 104 -44.62 12.54 23.11
CA GLY A 104 -45.33 13.82 23.10
C GLY A 104 -44.68 14.78 22.08
N GLU A 105 -45.49 15.72 21.57
CA GLU A 105 -45.04 16.71 20.56
C GLU A 105 -43.80 17.47 21.04
N ILE A 106 -42.67 17.30 20.35
CA ILE A 106 -41.44 18.02 20.66
C ILE A 106 -41.45 19.36 19.95
N THR A 107 -41.66 20.42 20.72
CA THR A 107 -41.55 21.79 20.21
C THR A 107 -40.09 22.20 20.13
N VAL A 108 -39.48 22.16 18.94
CA VAL A 108 -38.10 22.63 18.68
C VAL A 108 -38.11 24.16 18.68
N THR A 109 -37.63 24.77 19.75
CA THR A 109 -37.45 26.22 19.85
C THR A 109 -35.95 26.51 19.90
N GLY A 110 -35.35 26.84 18.79
CA GLY A 110 -33.94 27.29 18.72
C GLY A 110 -32.93 26.31 18.16
N GLU A 111 -31.89 25.97 18.92
CA GLU A 111 -30.78 25.05 18.53
C GLU A 111 -31.31 23.60 18.56
N ASP A 112 -30.86 22.75 17.61
CA ASP A 112 -31.22 21.32 17.56
C ASP A 112 -30.81 20.62 18.86
N PRO A 113 -31.72 19.83 19.50
CA PRO A 113 -31.47 19.14 20.77
C PRO A 113 -30.21 18.22 20.69
N ALA A 114 -29.90 17.67 19.52
CA ALA A 114 -28.71 16.84 19.30
C ALA A 114 -27.40 17.56 19.67
N ILE A 115 -27.33 18.88 19.50
CA ILE A 115 -26.16 19.66 19.85
C ILE A 115 -25.92 19.66 21.36
N SER A 116 -26.98 19.82 22.16
CA SER A 116 -26.91 19.76 23.63
C SER A 116 -26.56 18.36 24.11
N ILE A 117 -27.14 17.32 23.48
CA ILE A 117 -26.88 15.92 23.78
C ILE A 117 -25.37 15.62 23.50
N MET A 118 -24.89 16.02 22.36
CA MET A 118 -23.50 15.77 22.00
C MET A 118 -22.49 16.55 22.84
N LYS A 119 -22.81 17.77 23.25
CA LYS A 119 -21.98 18.51 24.22
C LYS A 119 -21.81 17.69 25.52
N GLU A 120 -22.90 17.08 26.00
CA GLU A 120 -22.88 16.28 27.22
C GLU A 120 -22.16 14.94 27.02
N VAL A 121 -22.36 14.26 25.89
CA VAL A 121 -21.59 13.06 25.51
C VAL A 121 -20.07 13.34 25.56
N ILE A 122 -19.64 14.42 24.90
CA ILE A 122 -18.22 14.80 24.83
C ILE A 122 -17.70 15.12 26.24
N ARG A 123 -18.46 15.88 27.04
CA ARG A 123 -18.08 16.24 28.41
C ARG A 123 -17.92 15.00 29.30
N ARG A 124 -18.88 14.08 29.28
CA ARG A 124 -18.83 12.86 30.11
C ARG A 124 -17.74 11.92 29.64
N LYS A 125 -17.57 11.75 28.33
CA LYS A 125 -16.45 11.01 27.76
C LYS A 125 -15.10 11.49 28.32
N GLN A 126 -14.86 12.80 28.35
CA GLN A 126 -13.61 13.34 28.87
C GLN A 126 -13.38 12.96 30.34
N ILE A 127 -14.43 12.89 31.16
CA ILE A 127 -14.31 12.54 32.57
C ILE A 127 -13.90 11.09 32.76
N TRP A 128 -14.62 10.15 32.14
CA TRP A 128 -14.31 8.74 32.32
C TRP A 128 -13.05 8.31 31.58
N ARG A 129 -12.82 8.88 30.37
CA ARG A 129 -11.59 8.57 29.59
C ARG A 129 -10.34 9.02 30.32
N ALA A 130 -10.40 10.09 31.11
CA ALA A 130 -9.30 10.55 31.94
C ALA A 130 -8.88 9.56 33.03
N LYS A 131 -9.78 8.67 33.46
CA LYS A 131 -9.54 7.64 34.50
C LYS A 131 -9.11 6.30 33.91
N LEU A 132 -9.22 6.10 32.60
CA LEU A 132 -8.86 4.87 31.91
C LEU A 132 -7.38 4.93 31.50
N ASP A 133 -6.52 4.23 32.18
CA ASP A 133 -5.08 4.21 31.87
C ASP A 133 -4.67 3.03 30.98
N THR A 134 -5.24 1.86 31.26
CA THR A 134 -4.96 0.62 30.52
C THR A 134 -6.22 -0.24 30.43
N TYR A 135 -6.23 -1.16 29.48
CA TYR A 135 -7.13 -2.30 29.51
C TYR A 135 -6.51 -3.49 28.78
N GLN A 136 -7.01 -4.67 29.15
CA GLN A 136 -6.78 -5.95 28.46
C GLN A 136 -8.15 -6.49 28.09
N VAL A 137 -8.25 -7.13 26.95
CA VAL A 137 -9.52 -7.69 26.43
C VAL A 137 -9.27 -8.90 25.56
N ASP A 138 -10.11 -9.90 25.70
CA ASP A 138 -10.14 -11.05 24.79
C ASP A 138 -10.95 -10.70 23.53
N ALA A 139 -10.38 -10.99 22.37
CA ALA A 139 -10.97 -10.67 21.09
C ALA A 139 -11.12 -11.91 20.21
N TYR A 140 -12.31 -12.06 19.64
CA TYR A 140 -12.56 -12.95 18.51
C TYR A 140 -12.81 -12.11 17.27
N THR A 141 -12.15 -12.45 16.17
CA THR A 141 -12.32 -11.75 14.88
C THR A 141 -12.48 -12.74 13.75
N ARG A 142 -13.48 -12.52 12.89
CA ARG A 142 -13.68 -13.20 11.62
C ARG A 142 -13.59 -12.19 10.50
N GLN A 143 -12.69 -12.42 9.56
CA GLN A 143 -12.47 -11.63 8.36
C GLN A 143 -12.78 -12.49 7.12
N GLN A 144 -13.44 -11.88 6.14
CA GLN A 144 -13.78 -12.52 4.87
C GLN A 144 -13.36 -11.63 3.72
N ILE A 145 -12.86 -12.24 2.67
CA ILE A 145 -12.65 -11.60 1.38
C ILE A 145 -13.66 -12.23 0.40
N LEU A 146 -14.36 -11.36 -0.30
CA LEU A 146 -15.43 -11.75 -1.20
C LEU A 146 -15.11 -11.29 -2.62
N LYS A 147 -15.54 -12.08 -3.58
CA LYS A 147 -15.63 -11.73 -4.99
C LYS A 147 -17.10 -11.75 -5.36
N ASP A 148 -17.63 -10.57 -5.67
CA ASP A 148 -19.07 -10.36 -5.77
C ASP A 148 -19.77 -10.78 -4.44
N THR A 149 -20.54 -11.87 -4.46
CA THR A 149 -21.22 -12.42 -3.26
C THR A 149 -20.61 -13.72 -2.75
N SER A 150 -19.54 -14.21 -3.40
CA SER A 150 -18.88 -15.47 -3.07
C SER A 150 -17.70 -15.27 -2.14
N ILE A 151 -17.58 -16.07 -1.13
CA ILE A 151 -16.46 -16.03 -0.19
C ILE A 151 -15.24 -16.69 -0.85
N VAL A 152 -14.16 -15.92 -1.01
CA VAL A 152 -12.87 -16.38 -1.53
C VAL A 152 -11.99 -16.91 -0.40
N SER A 153 -12.02 -16.23 0.75
CA SER A 153 -11.26 -16.67 1.92
C SER A 153 -11.90 -16.22 3.23
N ILE A 154 -11.67 -17.00 4.28
CA ILE A 154 -12.06 -16.71 5.65
C ILE A 154 -10.83 -16.87 6.54
N THR A 155 -10.60 -15.90 7.42
CA THR A 155 -9.65 -16.00 8.52
C THR A 155 -10.37 -15.71 9.83
N GLU A 156 -10.25 -16.60 10.79
CA GLU A 156 -10.74 -16.40 12.16
C GLU A 156 -9.55 -16.40 13.12
N SER A 157 -9.58 -15.54 14.09
CA SER A 157 -8.53 -15.44 15.10
C SER A 157 -9.11 -15.17 16.48
N ILE A 158 -8.39 -15.67 17.47
CA ILE A 158 -8.58 -15.39 18.87
C ILE A 158 -7.30 -14.75 19.34
N SER A 159 -7.44 -13.59 19.91
CA SER A 159 -6.32 -12.79 20.36
C SER A 159 -6.63 -12.15 21.70
N GLU A 160 -5.60 -11.68 22.33
CA GLU A 160 -5.66 -10.86 23.52
C GLU A 160 -5.12 -9.48 23.15
N ALA A 161 -5.95 -8.45 23.28
CA ALA A 161 -5.58 -7.09 22.95
C ALA A 161 -5.33 -6.27 24.23
N PHE A 162 -4.30 -5.45 24.18
CA PHE A 162 -3.85 -4.60 25.28
C PHE A 162 -3.80 -3.16 24.80
N TRP A 163 -4.35 -2.28 25.57
CA TRP A 163 -4.26 -0.85 25.31
C TRP A 163 -3.66 -0.12 26.50
N ASP A 164 -2.74 0.76 26.23
CA ASP A 164 -2.11 1.65 27.20
C ASP A 164 -2.14 3.07 26.66
N ARG A 165 -2.61 4.01 27.45
CA ARG A 165 -2.75 5.42 27.05
C ARG A 165 -1.47 6.06 26.50
N LYS A 166 -0.31 5.64 27.00
CA LYS A 166 1.00 6.21 26.64
C LYS A 166 1.74 5.38 25.62
N ARG A 167 1.54 4.04 25.64
CA ARG A 167 2.32 3.08 24.86
C ARG A 167 1.57 2.55 23.62
N GLY A 168 0.26 2.89 23.51
CA GLY A 168 -0.59 2.47 22.39
C GLY A 168 -1.12 1.05 22.54
N THR A 169 -1.54 0.46 21.44
CA THR A 169 -2.19 -0.85 21.40
C THR A 169 -1.17 -1.96 21.09
N ARG A 170 -1.38 -3.12 21.67
CA ARG A 170 -0.67 -4.38 21.36
C ARG A 170 -1.68 -5.52 21.27
N GLU A 171 -1.38 -6.51 20.46
CA GLU A 171 -2.22 -7.68 20.29
C GLU A 171 -1.38 -8.96 20.21
N VAL A 172 -1.83 -10.00 20.89
CA VAL A 172 -1.17 -11.30 20.94
C VAL A 172 -2.14 -12.35 20.40
N LEU A 173 -1.80 -12.95 19.28
CA LEU A 173 -2.57 -14.05 18.70
C LEU A 173 -2.43 -15.30 19.56
N LYS A 174 -3.55 -15.85 19.98
CA LYS A 174 -3.63 -17.11 20.75
C LYS A 174 -3.96 -18.30 19.87
N SER A 175 -4.88 -18.14 18.92
CA SER A 175 -5.31 -19.22 18.04
C SER A 175 -5.89 -18.63 16.75
N LYS A 176 -5.78 -19.38 15.64
CA LYS A 176 -6.40 -18.99 14.38
C LYS A 176 -6.96 -20.20 13.63
N ARG A 177 -7.95 -19.95 12.79
CA ARG A 177 -8.48 -20.85 11.79
C ARG A 177 -8.67 -20.10 10.49
N GLN A 178 -8.40 -20.73 9.35
CA GLN A 178 -8.50 -20.09 8.03
C GLN A 178 -8.86 -21.11 6.95
N THR A 179 -9.35 -20.65 5.82
CA THR A 179 -9.57 -21.48 4.63
C THR A 179 -8.25 -22.01 4.07
N ALA A 180 -8.27 -23.14 3.41
CA ALA A 180 -7.08 -23.89 2.99
C ALA A 180 -6.19 -23.15 1.97
N ASN A 181 -6.69 -22.10 1.34
CA ASN A 181 -5.98 -21.31 0.33
C ASN A 181 -5.15 -20.14 0.90
N ILE A 182 -5.09 -19.98 2.22
CA ILE A 182 -4.31 -18.91 2.87
C ILE A 182 -3.04 -19.50 3.47
N GLU A 183 -1.89 -18.94 3.11
CA GLU A 183 -0.59 -19.30 3.70
C GLU A 183 -0.21 -18.43 4.89
N GLY A 184 0.62 -19.04 5.74
CA GLY A 184 1.50 -18.34 6.67
C GLY A 184 0.93 -18.07 8.05
N SER A 185 1.89 -17.95 8.98
CA SER A 185 1.65 -17.56 10.38
C SER A 185 1.31 -16.08 10.52
N ASP A 186 1.71 -15.26 9.53
CA ASP A 186 1.68 -13.81 9.62
C ASP A 186 0.34 -13.19 9.20
N ASN A 187 -0.55 -14.01 8.61
CA ASN A 187 -1.90 -13.61 8.22
C ASN A 187 -2.85 -13.83 9.39
N PHE A 188 -3.39 -12.76 9.96
CA PHE A 188 -4.42 -12.88 10.97
C PHE A 188 -5.36 -11.67 10.93
N ALA A 189 -6.59 -11.91 11.39
CA ALA A 189 -7.57 -10.87 11.59
C ALA A 189 -7.49 -10.38 13.05
N GLY A 190 -7.24 -9.10 13.25
CA GLY A 190 -7.06 -8.49 14.58
C GLY A 190 -8.01 -7.36 14.86
N VAL A 191 -7.94 -6.84 16.07
CA VAL A 191 -8.76 -5.70 16.53
C VAL A 191 -7.95 -4.44 16.82
N SER A 192 -6.65 -4.55 16.97
CA SER A 192 -5.79 -3.43 17.36
C SER A 192 -5.68 -2.30 16.34
N TYR A 193 -6.01 -2.56 15.08
CA TYR A 193 -6.06 -1.56 14.01
C TYR A 193 -7.46 -0.99 13.77
N LEU A 194 -8.47 -1.51 14.47
CA LEU A 194 -9.84 -1.04 14.31
C LEU A 194 -10.04 0.30 15.03
N PRO A 195 -10.77 1.25 14.43
CA PRO A 195 -11.05 2.51 15.08
C PRO A 195 -11.95 2.33 16.30
N ASN A 196 -11.69 3.09 17.36
CA ASN A 196 -12.62 3.25 18.46
C ASN A 196 -13.30 4.61 18.35
N PHE A 197 -14.60 4.65 18.08
CA PHE A 197 -15.34 5.89 17.84
C PHE A 197 -15.50 6.79 19.07
N TYR A 198 -14.98 6.38 20.21
CA TYR A 198 -14.75 7.27 21.35
C TYR A 198 -13.39 7.98 21.29
N ASP A 199 -12.50 7.65 20.37
CA ASP A 199 -11.22 8.34 20.25
C ASP A 199 -11.36 9.72 19.60
N ASP A 200 -10.48 10.65 19.99
CA ASP A 200 -10.52 12.02 19.48
C ASP A 200 -10.11 12.09 18.00
N ASN A 201 -9.13 11.30 17.62
CA ASN A 201 -8.69 11.15 16.23
C ASN A 201 -8.66 9.67 15.89
N LEU A 202 -9.10 9.36 14.69
CA LEU A 202 -9.23 8.01 14.18
C LEU A 202 -8.35 7.86 12.94
N GLU A 203 -7.52 6.83 12.93
CA GLU A 203 -6.77 6.45 11.74
C GLU A 203 -7.56 5.40 10.97
N ILE A 204 -7.94 5.72 9.73
CA ILE A 204 -8.64 4.81 8.82
C ILE A 204 -7.78 4.63 7.61
N VAL A 205 -7.20 3.45 7.46
CA VAL A 205 -6.16 3.15 6.50
C VAL A 205 -4.98 4.10 6.74
N GLU A 206 -4.82 5.17 5.99
CA GLU A 206 -3.79 6.20 6.21
C GLU A 206 -4.41 7.61 6.36
N PHE A 207 -5.75 7.67 6.58
CA PHE A 207 -6.44 8.93 6.84
C PHE A 207 -6.48 9.22 8.33
N ASP A 208 -6.14 10.45 8.70
CA ASP A 208 -6.32 10.97 10.05
C ASP A 208 -7.67 11.74 10.11
N VAL A 209 -8.67 11.11 10.69
CA VAL A 209 -10.06 11.60 10.74
C VAL A 209 -10.39 12.09 12.14
N VAL A 210 -11.00 13.27 12.23
CA VAL A 210 -11.52 13.80 13.52
C VAL A 210 -12.69 12.93 13.98
N GLY A 211 -12.61 12.44 15.22
CA GLY A 211 -13.68 11.62 15.81
C GLY A 211 -14.96 12.40 16.07
N ILE A 212 -16.08 11.72 16.04
CA ILE A 212 -17.42 12.31 16.31
C ILE A 212 -17.59 12.76 17.76
N THR A 213 -16.76 12.24 18.66
CA THR A 213 -16.72 12.61 20.08
C THR A 213 -15.50 13.49 20.43
N HIS A 214 -14.80 14.02 19.44
CA HIS A 214 -13.69 14.95 19.64
C HIS A 214 -14.13 16.20 20.41
N PRO A 215 -13.30 16.81 21.29
CA PRO A 215 -13.67 18.03 22.01
C PRO A 215 -14.21 19.15 21.09
N ASP A 216 -13.70 19.26 19.89
CA ASP A 216 -14.12 20.23 18.88
C ASP A 216 -15.08 19.63 17.82
N ALA A 217 -15.71 18.46 18.07
CA ALA A 217 -16.55 17.78 17.06
C ALA A 217 -17.60 18.69 16.43
N LEU A 218 -18.21 19.58 17.20
CA LEU A 218 -19.21 20.55 16.72
C LEU A 218 -18.69 21.55 15.67
N LYS A 219 -17.34 21.69 15.52
CA LYS A 219 -16.74 22.49 14.45
C LYS A 219 -16.63 21.72 13.13
N TYR A 220 -16.72 20.40 13.20
CA TYR A 220 -16.49 19.48 12.07
C TYR A 220 -17.76 18.80 11.60
N TYR A 221 -18.72 18.57 12.51
CA TYR A 221 -19.95 17.84 12.28
C TYR A 221 -21.20 18.67 12.59
N ASN A 222 -22.26 18.42 11.84
CA ASN A 222 -23.63 18.76 12.19
C ASN A 222 -24.28 17.51 12.77
N PHE A 223 -25.01 17.68 13.86
CA PHE A 223 -25.77 16.64 14.54
C PHE A 223 -27.24 17.02 14.50
N GLU A 224 -28.09 16.13 14.03
CA GLU A 224 -29.52 16.32 13.89
C GLU A 224 -30.24 15.17 14.60
N LEU A 225 -31.13 15.48 15.53
CA LEU A 225 -31.96 14.48 16.22
C LEU A 225 -33.05 13.99 15.27
N VAL A 226 -33.01 12.69 14.91
CA VAL A 226 -33.91 12.11 13.91
C VAL A 226 -35.07 11.38 14.56
N ASP A 227 -34.77 10.56 15.56
CA ASP A 227 -35.75 9.67 16.19
C ASP A 227 -35.34 9.29 17.61
N PHE A 228 -36.19 8.52 18.25
CA PHE A 228 -36.00 7.96 19.58
C PHE A 228 -36.26 6.46 19.53
N SER A 229 -35.41 5.69 20.16
CA SER A 229 -35.56 4.24 20.35
C SER A 229 -35.57 3.89 21.82
N LYS A 230 -35.81 2.66 22.15
CA LYS A 230 -35.67 2.11 23.50
C LYS A 230 -34.68 0.96 23.52
N ILE A 231 -33.98 0.87 24.63
CA ILE A 231 -33.26 -0.34 25.03
C ILE A 231 -33.54 -0.56 26.52
N ASP A 232 -34.11 -1.70 26.86
CA ASP A 232 -34.72 -1.93 28.17
C ASP A 232 -35.75 -0.82 28.49
N ASP A 233 -35.67 -0.16 29.68
CA ASP A 233 -36.51 0.96 30.06
C ASP A 233 -35.93 2.34 29.72
N ASN A 234 -34.75 2.37 29.07
CA ASN A 234 -34.05 3.63 28.79
C ASN A 234 -34.35 4.13 27.37
N VAL A 235 -34.49 5.45 27.25
CA VAL A 235 -34.62 6.12 25.96
C VAL A 235 -33.24 6.19 25.27
N VAL A 236 -33.22 6.03 23.98
CA VAL A 236 -32.05 6.16 23.13
C VAL A 236 -32.32 7.20 22.06
N PHE A 237 -31.51 8.22 22.02
CA PHE A 237 -31.51 9.23 20.96
C PHE A 237 -30.87 8.71 19.69
N GLU A 238 -31.59 8.77 18.58
CA GLU A 238 -31.06 8.53 17.25
C GLU A 238 -30.62 9.84 16.60
N ILE A 239 -29.34 10.02 16.37
CA ILE A 239 -28.74 11.26 15.89
C ILE A 239 -28.06 11.03 14.56
N GLU A 240 -28.48 11.78 13.53
CA GLU A 240 -27.81 11.82 12.25
C GLU A 240 -26.57 12.70 12.32
N VAL A 241 -25.46 12.19 11.80
CA VAL A 241 -24.15 12.86 11.73
C VAL A 241 -23.85 13.23 10.29
N LYS A 242 -23.64 14.52 10.02
CA LYS A 242 -23.28 15.04 8.69
C LYS A 242 -21.98 15.82 8.74
N SER A 243 -21.13 15.66 7.73
CA SER A 243 -19.89 16.42 7.66
C SER A 243 -20.14 17.91 7.40
N LYS A 244 -19.66 18.79 8.31
CA LYS A 244 -19.72 20.25 8.18
C LYS A 244 -18.57 20.79 7.32
N ARG A 245 -17.41 20.11 7.34
CA ARG A 245 -16.19 20.47 6.62
C ARG A 245 -16.06 19.60 5.37
N LYS A 246 -16.65 20.08 4.26
CA LYS A 246 -16.77 19.32 2.99
C LYS A 246 -15.46 18.97 2.29
N LEU A 247 -14.34 19.58 2.68
CA LEU A 247 -13.01 19.32 2.08
C LEU A 247 -12.10 18.48 2.97
N GLN A 248 -12.62 18.00 4.11
CA GLN A 248 -11.85 17.16 5.05
C GLN A 248 -12.45 15.77 5.15
N PRO A 249 -11.61 14.72 5.34
CA PRO A 249 -12.10 13.39 5.62
C PRO A 249 -12.80 13.38 6.98
N LEU A 250 -14.08 13.04 6.99
CA LEU A 250 -14.97 12.98 8.14
C LEU A 250 -15.91 11.80 7.99
N PHE A 251 -16.74 11.53 9.01
CA PHE A 251 -17.77 10.50 8.98
C PHE A 251 -19.15 11.08 8.69
N GLU A 252 -20.02 10.24 8.14
CA GLU A 252 -21.45 10.51 7.98
C GLU A 252 -22.23 9.24 8.33
N GLY A 253 -23.43 9.39 8.88
CA GLY A 253 -24.31 8.27 9.25
C GLY A 253 -25.07 8.52 10.52
N THR A 254 -25.33 7.48 11.30
CA THR A 254 -26.19 7.53 12.48
C THR A 254 -25.45 7.08 13.73
N ILE A 255 -25.72 7.73 14.84
CA ILE A 255 -25.23 7.35 16.17
C ILE A 255 -26.41 7.24 17.15
N TYR A 256 -26.25 6.40 18.16
CA TYR A 256 -27.25 6.10 19.17
C TYR A 256 -26.69 6.45 20.54
N VAL A 257 -27.36 7.35 21.23
CA VAL A 257 -26.92 7.88 22.52
C VAL A 257 -27.96 7.54 23.59
N LEU A 258 -27.53 6.89 24.67
CA LEU A 258 -28.37 6.55 25.79
C LEU A 258 -28.71 7.81 26.59
N ASP A 259 -30.00 8.02 26.87
CA ASP A 259 -30.49 9.12 27.75
C ASP A 259 -29.97 8.92 29.20
N LEU A 260 -30.01 9.96 29.99
CA LEU A 260 -29.52 10.06 31.37
C LEU A 260 -28.03 9.89 31.52
N GLU A 261 -27.42 8.89 30.86
CA GLU A 261 -25.98 8.64 30.89
C GLU A 261 -25.23 9.43 29.82
N TYR A 262 -25.90 9.90 28.78
CA TYR A 262 -25.32 10.58 27.62
C TYR A 262 -24.13 9.82 27.11
N ALA A 263 -24.31 8.52 26.91
CA ALA A 263 -23.29 7.62 26.44
C ALA A 263 -23.59 7.13 25.03
N LEU A 264 -22.57 7.12 24.18
CA LEU A 264 -22.64 6.53 22.86
C LEU A 264 -22.70 5.00 23.02
N ILE A 265 -23.80 4.37 22.62
CA ILE A 265 -24.01 2.93 22.73
C ILE A 265 -23.83 2.20 21.40
N SER A 266 -24.06 2.89 20.28
CA SER A 266 -23.85 2.33 18.95
C SER A 266 -23.54 3.43 17.93
N VAL A 267 -22.78 3.08 16.93
CA VAL A 267 -22.53 3.91 15.75
C VAL A 267 -22.71 3.08 14.48
N ARG A 268 -23.21 3.71 13.43
CA ARG A 268 -23.31 3.19 12.08
C ARG A 268 -22.84 4.29 11.13
N LEU A 269 -21.57 4.28 10.77
CA LEU A 269 -20.90 5.39 10.11
C LEU A 269 -20.18 4.94 8.85
N LYS A 270 -20.06 5.84 7.89
CA LYS A 270 -19.20 5.69 6.71
C LYS A 270 -18.35 6.95 6.52
N PRO A 271 -17.18 6.84 5.89
CA PRO A 271 -16.41 7.99 5.48
C PRO A 271 -17.20 8.85 4.47
N ASN A 272 -17.00 10.16 4.52
CA ASN A 272 -17.61 11.07 3.55
C ASN A 272 -16.94 10.95 2.16
N SER A 273 -17.54 11.60 1.15
CA SER A 273 -17.09 11.54 -0.25
C SER A 273 -15.68 12.10 -0.52
N VAL A 274 -15.01 12.65 0.48
CA VAL A 274 -13.63 13.15 0.39
C VAL A 274 -12.61 12.04 0.66
N VAL A 275 -13.04 10.95 1.30
CA VAL A 275 -12.21 9.77 1.50
C VAL A 275 -12.19 8.98 0.19
N VAL A 276 -11.21 9.27 -0.64
CA VAL A 276 -10.99 8.61 -1.93
C VAL A 276 -9.55 8.17 -2.03
N PHE A 277 -9.34 7.03 -2.66
CA PHE A 277 -8.01 6.49 -2.93
C PHE A 277 -7.53 6.92 -4.30
N PRO A 278 -6.19 6.96 -4.50
CA PRO A 278 -5.66 7.24 -5.82
C PRO A 278 -5.94 6.09 -6.79
N PRO A 279 -5.90 6.35 -8.10
CA PRO A 279 -5.83 5.27 -9.07
C PRO A 279 -4.73 4.24 -8.68
N PRO A 280 -5.00 2.92 -8.84
CA PRO A 280 -6.09 2.38 -9.65
C PRO A 280 -7.41 2.14 -8.92
N ILE A 281 -7.57 2.53 -7.65
CA ILE A 281 -8.83 2.36 -6.91
C ILE A 281 -9.87 3.37 -7.42
N GLN A 282 -10.97 2.87 -7.98
CA GLN A 282 -12.04 3.71 -8.53
C GLN A 282 -13.17 3.92 -7.53
N GLU A 283 -13.52 2.89 -6.78
CA GLU A 283 -14.56 2.95 -5.78
C GLU A 283 -14.09 2.30 -4.49
N PHE A 284 -14.41 2.96 -3.39
CA PHE A 284 -14.12 2.50 -2.05
C PHE A 284 -15.32 2.84 -1.17
N ASP A 285 -16.07 1.81 -0.84
CA ASP A 285 -17.24 1.93 0.04
C ASP A 285 -16.98 1.13 1.31
N MET A 286 -17.04 1.80 2.46
CA MET A 286 -16.76 1.18 3.76
C MET A 286 -17.78 1.65 4.79
N TYR A 287 -18.37 0.71 5.48
CA TYR A 287 -19.35 0.92 6.55
C TYR A 287 -18.79 0.36 7.85
N TYR A 288 -18.85 1.17 8.88
CA TYR A 288 -18.40 0.86 10.22
C TYR A 288 -19.61 0.80 11.15
N GLU A 289 -19.76 -0.32 11.85
CA GLU A 289 -20.70 -0.45 12.96
C GLU A 289 -19.92 -0.83 14.20
N GLN A 290 -20.15 -0.12 15.31
CA GLN A 290 -19.50 -0.42 16.58
C GLN A 290 -20.52 -0.23 17.69
N GLN A 291 -20.53 -1.19 18.63
CA GLN A 291 -21.39 -1.14 19.81
C GLN A 291 -20.55 -1.08 21.07
N PHE A 292 -21.06 -0.39 22.06
CA PHE A 292 -20.39 -0.13 23.33
C PHE A 292 -21.25 -0.60 24.51
N SER A 293 -20.59 -1.08 25.54
CA SER A 293 -21.21 -1.43 26.82
C SER A 293 -20.51 -0.75 27.98
N ASN A 294 -21.25 -0.58 29.08
CA ASN A 294 -20.72 -0.01 30.30
C ASN A 294 -20.01 -1.09 31.13
N PHE A 295 -18.79 -0.81 31.52
CA PHE A 295 -17.97 -1.67 32.38
C PHE A 295 -17.69 -0.97 33.72
N GLY A 296 -18.00 -1.67 34.79
CA GLY A 296 -17.80 -1.16 36.16
C GLY A 296 -18.69 0.04 36.53
N GLY A 297 -19.76 0.30 35.77
CA GLY A 297 -20.63 1.46 35.97
C GLY A 297 -20.02 2.80 35.54
N GLU A 298 -18.81 2.80 34.92
CA GLU A 298 -18.08 4.02 34.66
C GLU A 298 -17.52 4.09 33.22
N TYR A 299 -17.03 2.98 32.63
CA TYR A 299 -16.29 2.97 31.37
C TYR A 299 -17.12 2.42 30.23
N TRP A 300 -17.20 3.16 29.14
CA TRP A 300 -17.88 2.72 27.91
C TRP A 300 -16.87 2.19 26.90
N LEU A 301 -16.84 0.88 26.73
CA LEU A 301 -15.85 0.17 25.90
C LEU A 301 -16.53 -0.59 24.77
N PRO A 302 -15.87 -0.74 23.60
CA PRO A 302 -16.41 -1.48 22.48
C PRO A 302 -16.59 -2.96 22.80
N VAL A 303 -17.70 -3.55 22.37
CA VAL A 303 -18.00 -4.98 22.55
C VAL A 303 -18.25 -5.72 21.26
N ASP A 304 -18.69 -5.00 20.22
CA ASP A 304 -18.90 -5.51 18.88
C ASP A 304 -18.38 -4.49 17.86
N PHE A 305 -17.73 -4.99 16.83
CA PHE A 305 -17.27 -4.17 15.71
C PHE A 305 -17.51 -4.91 14.41
N ARG A 306 -18.13 -4.23 13.46
CA ARG A 306 -18.39 -4.73 12.12
C ARG A 306 -17.86 -3.76 11.09
N LEU A 307 -17.17 -4.31 10.10
CA LEU A 307 -16.67 -3.58 8.97
C LEU A 307 -17.10 -4.29 7.70
N GLN A 308 -17.76 -3.58 6.82
CA GLN A 308 -18.12 -4.10 5.50
C GLN A 308 -17.68 -3.09 4.46
N GLY A 309 -17.15 -3.58 3.36
CA GLY A 309 -16.70 -2.70 2.30
C GLY A 309 -16.52 -3.40 0.97
N MET A 310 -16.39 -2.57 -0.07
CA MET A 310 -16.11 -2.99 -1.42
C MET A 310 -15.07 -2.06 -2.03
N ILE A 311 -14.14 -2.65 -2.77
CA ILE A 311 -13.08 -1.95 -3.49
C ILE A 311 -13.19 -2.32 -4.97
N GLU A 312 -13.29 -1.32 -5.83
CA GLU A 312 -13.22 -1.49 -7.28
C GLU A 312 -11.90 -0.96 -7.83
N ILE A 313 -11.22 -1.77 -8.62
CA ILE A 313 -9.96 -1.42 -9.28
C ILE A 313 -10.23 -1.13 -10.75
N GLY A 314 -9.86 0.05 -11.21
CA GLY A 314 -10.05 0.49 -12.58
C GLY A 314 -8.73 0.88 -13.25
N VAL A 315 -8.29 0.02 -14.17
CA VAL A 315 -7.16 0.29 -15.04
C VAL A 315 -7.68 0.28 -16.48
N PRO A 316 -7.43 1.33 -17.28
CA PRO A 316 -7.90 1.35 -18.67
C PRO A 316 -7.45 0.11 -19.44
N GLY A 317 -8.41 -0.60 -20.05
CA GLY A 317 -8.16 -1.85 -20.80
C GLY A 317 -8.08 -3.12 -19.95
N LEU A 318 -8.20 -3.02 -18.63
CA LEU A 318 -8.31 -4.15 -17.70
C LEU A 318 -9.64 -4.05 -16.92
N ARG A 319 -10.20 -5.20 -16.59
CA ARG A 319 -11.40 -5.29 -15.73
C ARG A 319 -11.07 -6.23 -14.59
N PHE A 320 -10.97 -5.68 -13.40
CA PHE A 320 -10.83 -6.44 -12.17
C PHE A 320 -12.21 -6.77 -11.60
N PRO A 321 -12.43 -7.95 -11.03
CA PRO A 321 -13.63 -8.18 -10.25
C PRO A 321 -13.60 -7.31 -8.98
N PRO A 322 -14.77 -6.83 -8.49
CA PRO A 322 -14.86 -6.13 -7.21
C PRO A 322 -14.36 -7.00 -6.06
N ILE A 323 -13.63 -6.40 -5.14
CA ILE A 323 -13.10 -7.04 -3.95
C ILE A 323 -13.97 -6.61 -2.77
N GLY A 324 -14.77 -7.54 -2.26
CA GLY A 324 -15.53 -7.33 -1.04
C GLY A 324 -14.72 -7.68 0.20
N PHE A 325 -14.95 -6.96 1.27
CA PHE A 325 -14.34 -7.18 2.58
C PHE A 325 -15.41 -7.15 3.66
N SER A 326 -15.39 -8.11 4.56
CA SER A 326 -16.28 -8.15 5.74
C SER A 326 -15.48 -8.62 6.95
N GLN A 327 -15.65 -7.91 8.07
CA GLN A 327 -15.05 -8.29 9.34
C GLN A 327 -16.08 -8.15 10.46
N VAL A 328 -16.10 -9.14 11.34
CA VAL A 328 -16.86 -9.14 12.59
C VAL A 328 -15.87 -9.39 13.71
N SER A 329 -15.84 -8.51 14.70
CA SER A 329 -14.99 -8.67 15.89
C SER A 329 -15.86 -8.54 17.15
N LYS A 330 -15.64 -9.43 18.09
CA LYS A 330 -16.28 -9.47 19.40
C LYS A 330 -15.22 -9.34 20.48
N LEU A 331 -15.45 -8.44 21.43
CA LEU A 331 -14.53 -8.15 22.53
C LEU A 331 -15.21 -8.48 23.87
N ASN A 332 -14.54 -9.29 24.68
CA ASN A 332 -15.08 -9.82 25.95
C ASN A 332 -14.04 -9.71 27.07
N ASP A 333 -14.51 -9.94 28.28
CA ASP A 333 -13.67 -10.12 29.48
C ASP A 333 -12.68 -8.98 29.70
N TYR A 334 -13.18 -7.72 29.59
CA TYR A 334 -12.37 -6.55 29.86
C TYR A 334 -11.81 -6.51 31.28
N GLN A 335 -10.50 -6.29 31.40
CA GLN A 335 -9.82 -5.94 32.63
C GLN A 335 -9.35 -4.50 32.51
N VAL A 336 -10.06 -3.60 33.19
CA VAL A 336 -9.81 -2.16 33.12
C VAL A 336 -8.78 -1.76 34.17
N ASN A 337 -7.87 -0.87 33.76
CA ASN A 337 -6.75 -0.39 34.58
C ASN A 337 -5.86 -1.53 35.13
N ALA A 338 -5.69 -2.57 34.31
CA ALA A 338 -4.80 -3.69 34.60
C ALA A 338 -3.33 -3.28 34.56
N ASP A 339 -2.51 -3.91 35.37
CA ASP A 339 -1.06 -3.74 35.33
C ASP A 339 -0.47 -4.54 34.15
N LEU A 340 -0.11 -3.83 33.07
CA LEU A 340 0.39 -4.43 31.84
C LEU A 340 1.92 -4.52 31.86
N PRO A 341 2.50 -5.73 31.69
CA PRO A 341 3.94 -5.92 31.75
C PRO A 341 4.67 -5.18 30.62
N ASP A 342 5.79 -4.56 30.95
CA ASP A 342 6.63 -3.81 29.99
C ASP A 342 7.14 -4.66 28.84
N SER A 343 7.21 -5.98 29.02
CA SER A 343 7.63 -6.92 27.96
C SER A 343 6.75 -6.88 26.73
N LEU A 344 5.46 -6.61 26.88
CA LEU A 344 4.50 -6.48 25.78
C LEU A 344 4.82 -5.31 24.83
N PHE A 345 5.42 -4.25 25.35
CA PHE A 345 5.70 -3.00 24.62
C PHE A 345 7.15 -2.83 24.19
N LYS A 346 8.02 -3.84 24.42
CA LYS A 346 9.43 -3.80 24.00
C LYS A 346 9.64 -3.92 22.49
N ASN A 347 8.76 -4.63 21.80
CA ASN A 347 8.81 -4.73 20.34
C ASN A 347 8.10 -3.55 19.70
N THR A 348 8.63 -3.06 18.57
CA THR A 348 8.01 -1.99 17.77
C THR A 348 6.77 -2.46 17.04
N ASN A 349 6.61 -3.77 16.82
CA ASN A 349 5.44 -4.33 16.17
C ASN A 349 4.25 -4.31 17.12
N TRP A 350 3.11 -3.77 16.63
CA TRP A 350 1.84 -3.74 17.36
C TRP A 350 1.24 -5.13 17.59
N PHE A 351 1.75 -6.14 16.92
CA PHE A 351 1.29 -7.51 16.88
C PHE A 351 2.41 -8.51 17.19
N SER A 352 2.07 -9.56 17.91
CA SER A 352 2.93 -10.71 18.14
C SER A 352 2.14 -12.01 18.12
N VAL A 353 2.84 -13.10 17.78
CA VAL A 353 2.27 -14.45 17.75
C VAL A 353 2.82 -15.21 18.94
N ASP A 354 1.93 -15.82 19.73
CA ASP A 354 2.34 -16.72 20.80
C ASP A 354 2.75 -18.08 20.21
N SER A 355 4.05 -18.34 20.16
CA SER A 355 4.64 -19.53 19.55
C SER A 355 4.18 -20.86 20.18
N THR A 356 3.62 -20.82 21.37
CA THR A 356 3.17 -22.03 22.11
C THR A 356 1.76 -22.47 21.70
N THR A 357 1.00 -21.62 21.01
CA THR A 357 -0.43 -21.80 20.80
C THR A 357 -0.80 -22.16 19.34
N ILE A 358 0.08 -21.92 18.37
CA ILE A 358 -0.21 -22.08 16.93
C ILE A 358 -0.32 -23.53 16.48
N ASP A 359 0.36 -24.45 17.14
CA ASP A 359 0.37 -25.89 16.79
C ASP A 359 -0.82 -26.70 17.37
N LYS A 360 -1.82 -26.04 17.95
CA LYS A 360 -2.99 -26.74 18.49
C LYS A 360 -4.10 -26.86 17.45
N SER A 361 -4.48 -28.10 17.18
CA SER A 361 -5.49 -28.54 16.22
C SER A 361 -6.83 -27.78 16.26
N ASP A 362 -7.54 -27.77 15.14
CA ASP A 362 -8.88 -27.18 14.94
C ASP A 362 -9.90 -27.52 16.05
N SER A 363 -9.77 -28.67 16.70
CA SER A 363 -10.65 -29.09 17.81
C SER A 363 -10.53 -28.19 19.05
N LEU A 364 -9.38 -27.59 19.30
CA LEU A 364 -9.18 -26.62 20.39
C LEU A 364 -9.76 -25.24 20.06
N PHE A 365 -9.75 -24.83 18.80
CA PHE A 365 -10.37 -23.59 18.36
C PHE A 365 -11.87 -23.58 18.67
N VAL A 366 -12.54 -24.71 18.39
CA VAL A 366 -13.99 -24.86 18.59
C VAL A 366 -14.34 -25.03 20.07
N SER A 367 -13.47 -25.65 20.88
CA SER A 367 -13.77 -25.95 22.30
C SER A 367 -13.59 -24.78 23.26
N THR A 368 -12.88 -23.73 22.83
CA THR A 368 -12.45 -22.66 23.75
C THR A 368 -13.38 -21.45 23.79
N LEU A 369 -14.41 -21.33 22.91
CA LEU A 369 -14.97 -20.01 22.60
C LEU A 369 -16.49 -19.96 22.47
N ASP A 370 -16.99 -18.84 22.97
CA ASP A 370 -18.22 -18.20 22.52
C ASP A 370 -18.00 -17.55 21.16
N VAL A 371 -17.82 -18.37 20.13
CA VAL A 371 -17.58 -17.93 18.75
C VAL A 371 -18.91 -17.55 18.13
N VAL A 372 -18.94 -16.50 17.35
CA VAL A 372 -20.10 -16.20 16.50
C VAL A 372 -20.31 -17.38 15.55
N PRO A 373 -21.46 -18.03 15.54
CA PRO A 373 -21.68 -19.22 14.69
C PRO A 373 -21.41 -18.93 13.22
N LEU A 374 -20.91 -19.93 12.50
CA LEU A 374 -20.74 -19.83 11.04
C LEU A 374 -22.12 -19.90 10.38
N THR A 375 -22.36 -18.98 9.44
CA THR A 375 -23.48 -19.08 8.50
C THR A 375 -23.31 -20.26 7.56
N GLU A 376 -24.37 -20.69 6.90
CA GLU A 376 -24.29 -21.79 5.92
C GLU A 376 -23.32 -21.49 4.77
N LYS A 377 -23.23 -20.21 4.33
CA LYS A 377 -22.27 -19.78 3.30
C LYS A 377 -20.82 -19.92 3.77
N GLU A 378 -20.54 -19.59 5.03
CA GLU A 378 -19.22 -19.71 5.62
C GLU A 378 -18.82 -21.17 5.82
N LYS A 379 -19.73 -22.02 6.30
CA LYS A 379 -19.55 -23.46 6.41
C LYS A 379 -19.23 -24.08 5.04
N TYR A 380 -19.96 -23.62 4.00
CA TYR A 380 -19.70 -24.03 2.63
C TYR A 380 -18.30 -23.59 2.15
N ALA A 381 -17.88 -22.36 2.46
CA ALA A 381 -16.55 -21.86 2.08
C ALA A 381 -15.43 -22.69 2.73
N TYR A 382 -15.49 -22.95 4.03
CA TYR A 382 -14.50 -23.81 4.71
C TYR A 382 -14.39 -25.21 4.11
N LYS A 383 -15.52 -25.75 3.61
CA LYS A 383 -15.55 -27.09 3.01
C LYS A 383 -15.07 -27.12 1.56
N ASN A 384 -15.27 -26.04 0.79
CA ASN A 384 -15.14 -26.08 -0.66
C ASN A 384 -14.01 -25.20 -1.21
N VAL A 385 -13.46 -24.24 -0.43
CA VAL A 385 -12.29 -23.47 -0.85
C VAL A 385 -11.07 -24.38 -0.74
N LYS A 386 -10.45 -24.68 -1.90
CA LYS A 386 -9.32 -25.59 -1.98
C LYS A 386 -8.01 -24.87 -1.76
N CYS A 387 -7.03 -25.57 -1.24
CA CYS A 387 -5.68 -25.05 -0.99
C CYS A 387 -4.97 -24.52 -2.25
N ASN A 388 -5.30 -25.04 -3.44
CA ASN A 388 -4.73 -24.58 -4.71
C ASN A 388 -5.49 -23.41 -5.36
N THR A 389 -6.51 -22.86 -4.70
CA THR A 389 -7.23 -21.68 -5.17
C THR A 389 -6.41 -20.44 -4.78
N SER A 390 -5.62 -19.90 -5.70
CA SER A 390 -4.83 -18.72 -5.39
C SER A 390 -5.71 -17.45 -5.40
N PHE A 391 -5.40 -16.52 -4.48
CA PHE A 391 -6.06 -15.22 -4.44
C PHE A 391 -5.86 -14.45 -5.75
N GLU A 392 -4.69 -14.55 -6.36
CA GLU A 392 -4.35 -13.92 -7.63
C GLU A 392 -5.17 -14.45 -8.80
N GLU A 393 -5.42 -15.76 -8.86
CA GLU A 393 -6.29 -16.36 -9.89
C GLU A 393 -7.74 -15.89 -9.76
N GLU A 394 -8.27 -15.80 -8.54
CA GLU A 394 -9.65 -15.37 -8.30
C GLU A 394 -9.87 -13.90 -8.69
N PHE A 395 -8.90 -13.03 -8.47
CA PHE A 395 -8.99 -11.60 -8.80
C PHE A 395 -8.23 -11.22 -10.08
N ARG A 396 -7.86 -12.20 -10.90
CA ARG A 396 -7.16 -11.97 -12.16
C ARG A 396 -7.97 -11.05 -13.09
N PRO A 397 -7.36 -9.95 -13.60
CA PRO A 397 -8.07 -9.04 -14.48
C PRO A 397 -8.41 -9.68 -15.81
N LYS A 398 -9.49 -9.21 -16.45
CA LYS A 398 -9.89 -9.53 -17.81
C LYS A 398 -9.74 -8.31 -18.71
N GLY A 399 -9.46 -8.48 -19.99
CA GLY A 399 -9.36 -7.37 -20.93
C GLY A 399 -8.35 -7.62 -22.05
N PHE A 400 -8.27 -6.68 -23.01
CA PHE A 400 -7.37 -6.86 -24.16
C PHE A 400 -5.90 -6.67 -23.79
N LEU A 401 -5.61 -5.85 -22.78
CA LEU A 401 -4.23 -5.60 -22.29
C LEU A 401 -3.64 -6.80 -21.54
N VAL A 402 -4.47 -7.71 -21.04
CA VAL A 402 -3.99 -8.95 -20.39
C VAL A 402 -3.07 -9.75 -21.30
N ARG A 403 -3.27 -9.67 -22.62
CA ARG A 403 -2.44 -10.37 -23.63
C ARG A 403 -1.02 -9.80 -23.74
N PHE A 404 -0.81 -8.57 -23.28
CA PHE A 404 0.49 -7.89 -23.31
C PHE A 404 1.17 -7.85 -21.95
N MET A 405 0.44 -8.22 -20.91
CA MET A 405 0.99 -8.40 -19.58
C MET A 405 1.38 -9.87 -19.44
N ASP A 406 2.65 -10.11 -19.21
CA ASP A 406 3.15 -11.45 -18.88
C ASP A 406 2.72 -11.77 -17.43
N LEU A 407 1.45 -12.14 -17.31
CA LEU A 407 0.85 -12.56 -16.05
C LEU A 407 1.07 -14.07 -15.81
N ASP A 408 1.78 -14.74 -16.70
CA ASP A 408 2.25 -16.10 -16.49
C ASP A 408 3.46 -16.05 -15.57
N ASP A 409 3.13 -16.10 -14.32
CA ASP A 409 4.07 -15.98 -13.22
C ASP A 409 5.27 -16.90 -13.30
N GLU A 410 6.42 -16.29 -13.03
CA GLU A 410 7.54 -16.93 -12.34
C GLU A 410 7.20 -17.38 -10.89
N SER A 411 6.00 -17.75 -10.56
CA SER A 411 5.79 -18.61 -9.42
C SER A 411 6.36 -19.98 -9.79
N ASP A 412 7.43 -20.38 -9.12
CA ASP A 412 7.86 -21.79 -9.03
C ASP A 412 6.75 -22.60 -8.29
N ASP A 413 5.47 -22.27 -8.55
CA ASP A 413 4.33 -22.98 -8.02
C ASP A 413 4.22 -24.29 -8.80
N ASP A 414 4.64 -25.35 -8.15
CA ASP A 414 4.53 -26.73 -8.65
C ASP A 414 3.05 -27.18 -8.78
N GLY A 415 2.11 -26.23 -8.60
CA GLY A 415 0.66 -26.45 -8.63
C GLY A 415 0.12 -27.08 -7.35
N THR A 416 0.96 -27.16 -6.29
CA THR A 416 0.50 -27.61 -4.98
C THR A 416 -0.12 -26.48 -4.17
N GLY A 417 0.22 -25.21 -4.50
CA GLY A 417 -0.26 -24.05 -3.75
C GLY A 417 0.05 -24.20 -2.27
N ASN A 418 -0.93 -23.95 -1.42
CA ASN A 418 -0.85 -24.14 0.03
C ASN A 418 -1.22 -25.55 0.49
N CYS A 419 -1.21 -26.52 -0.41
CA CYS A 419 -1.64 -27.90 -0.10
C CYS A 419 -0.61 -28.64 0.73
N THR A 420 -1.05 -29.20 1.85
CA THR A 420 -0.23 -30.14 2.63
C THR A 420 -0.22 -31.53 1.98
N GLU A 421 0.74 -32.39 2.36
CA GLU A 421 0.75 -33.78 1.87
C GLU A 421 -0.53 -34.54 2.24
N GLU A 422 -1.21 -34.16 3.30
CA GLU A 422 -2.48 -34.75 3.76
C GLU A 422 -3.64 -34.31 2.87
N ASP A 423 -3.70 -33.02 2.47
CA ASP A 423 -4.71 -32.50 1.54
C ASP A 423 -4.62 -33.20 0.18
N ILE A 424 -3.40 -33.42 -0.31
CA ILE A 424 -3.14 -34.10 -1.58
C ILE A 424 -3.59 -35.58 -1.54
N LYS A 425 -3.48 -36.23 -0.38
CA LYS A 425 -3.91 -37.64 -0.21
C LYS A 425 -5.42 -37.81 -0.08
N GLN A 426 -6.12 -36.79 0.45
CA GLN A 426 -7.58 -36.86 0.64
C GLN A 426 -8.38 -36.54 -0.62
N ASP A 427 -7.88 -35.70 -1.53
CA ASP A 427 -8.58 -35.33 -2.75
C ASP A 427 -7.99 -36.02 -4.00
N SER A 428 -8.66 -37.06 -4.47
CA SER A 428 -8.24 -37.82 -5.66
C SER A 428 -8.27 -36.99 -6.96
N THR A 429 -9.06 -35.91 -7.03
CA THR A 429 -9.12 -34.97 -8.15
C THR A 429 -7.95 -34.01 -8.10
N LEU A 430 -7.59 -33.53 -6.91
CA LEU A 430 -6.42 -32.71 -6.66
C LEU A 430 -5.13 -33.48 -6.99
N ALA A 431 -5.00 -34.70 -6.49
CA ALA A 431 -3.87 -35.57 -6.80
C ALA A 431 -3.70 -35.82 -8.30
N LYS A 432 -4.80 -35.93 -9.06
CA LYS A 432 -4.76 -36.07 -10.52
C LYS A 432 -4.37 -34.79 -11.22
N SER A 433 -4.85 -33.63 -10.76
CA SER A 433 -4.51 -32.34 -11.35
C SER A 433 -3.04 -31.97 -11.11
N ILE A 434 -2.53 -32.22 -9.89
CA ILE A 434 -1.11 -32.05 -9.54
C ILE A 434 -0.23 -33.01 -10.32
N SER A 435 -0.64 -34.28 -10.42
CA SER A 435 0.08 -35.28 -11.21
C SER A 435 0.14 -34.92 -12.70
N ALA A 436 -0.92 -34.29 -13.23
CA ALA A 436 -0.96 -33.82 -14.61
C ALA A 436 -0.06 -32.56 -14.82
N LYS A 437 0.03 -31.65 -13.83
CA LYS A 437 0.93 -30.50 -13.85
C LYS A 437 2.37 -30.86 -13.53
N SER A 438 2.62 -31.70 -12.53
CA SER A 438 3.94 -32.21 -12.13
C SER A 438 4.65 -33.05 -13.21
N GLY A 439 3.89 -33.67 -14.12
CA GLY A 439 4.47 -34.38 -15.26
C GLY A 439 5.14 -33.51 -16.31
N LYS A 440 5.02 -32.17 -16.22
CA LYS A 440 5.69 -31.23 -17.12
C LYS A 440 6.65 -30.30 -16.35
N LYS A 441 7.66 -30.88 -15.69
CA LYS A 441 8.85 -30.07 -15.37
C LYS A 441 9.34 -29.49 -16.70
N ALA A 442 9.30 -28.18 -16.82
CA ALA A 442 9.83 -27.49 -18.01
C ALA A 442 11.22 -28.02 -18.25
N GLY A 443 11.43 -28.64 -19.43
CA GLY A 443 12.75 -29.16 -19.81
C GLY A 443 13.76 -28.01 -19.72
N PRO A 444 15.05 -28.33 -19.57
CA PRO A 444 16.12 -27.32 -19.43
C PRO A 444 16.07 -26.25 -20.54
N ILE A 445 15.61 -26.58 -21.71
CA ILE A 445 15.42 -25.66 -22.85
C ILE A 445 14.27 -24.68 -22.58
N LYS A 446 13.14 -25.12 -22.04
CA LYS A 446 12.02 -24.24 -21.74
C LYS A 446 12.33 -23.31 -20.57
N LYS A 447 13.10 -23.79 -19.59
CA LYS A 447 13.60 -22.98 -18.47
C LYS A 447 14.60 -21.92 -18.96
N PHE A 448 15.46 -22.26 -19.92
CA PHE A 448 16.39 -21.33 -20.57
C PHE A 448 15.62 -20.25 -21.36
N ILE A 449 14.62 -20.64 -22.16
CA ILE A 449 13.79 -19.71 -22.96
C ILE A 449 13.02 -18.74 -22.08
N ASN A 450 12.47 -19.19 -20.95
CA ASN A 450 11.75 -18.34 -20.00
C ASN A 450 12.66 -17.33 -19.27
N GLN A 451 13.99 -17.53 -19.30
CA GLN A 451 14.99 -16.61 -18.73
C GLN A 451 15.59 -15.66 -19.79
N LEU A 452 15.13 -15.75 -21.04
CA LEU A 452 15.52 -14.89 -22.14
C LEU A 452 14.55 -13.72 -22.26
N SER A 453 15.08 -12.50 -22.22
CA SER A 453 14.35 -11.30 -22.61
C SER A 453 14.91 -10.68 -23.86
N VAL A 454 14.03 -10.17 -24.71
CA VAL A 454 14.40 -9.48 -25.95
C VAL A 454 14.64 -8.00 -25.63
N ASP A 455 15.75 -7.45 -26.09
CA ASP A 455 16.04 -6.02 -26.07
C ASP A 455 16.01 -5.51 -27.52
N ALA A 456 15.04 -4.67 -27.85
CA ALA A 456 14.90 -4.10 -29.18
C ALA A 456 14.73 -2.58 -29.03
N ARG A 457 15.48 -1.81 -29.80
CA ARG A 457 15.43 -0.36 -29.82
C ARG A 457 15.80 0.21 -31.17
N TYR A 458 15.42 1.43 -31.39
CA TYR A 458 15.85 2.23 -32.53
C TYR A 458 16.43 3.56 -32.04
N ASN A 459 17.54 4.00 -32.61
CA ASN A 459 18.08 5.33 -32.45
C ASN A 459 18.85 5.73 -33.72
N ARG A 460 19.22 7.00 -33.86
CA ARG A 460 19.85 7.50 -35.09
C ARG A 460 21.25 6.90 -35.36
N VAL A 461 21.92 6.32 -34.36
CA VAL A 461 23.27 5.74 -34.47
C VAL A 461 23.21 4.23 -34.64
N ASP A 462 22.52 3.51 -33.78
CA ASP A 462 22.37 2.06 -33.88
C ASP A 462 21.48 1.65 -35.05
N ALA A 463 20.64 2.57 -35.60
CA ALA A 463 19.49 2.21 -36.42
C ALA A 463 18.58 1.22 -35.64
N PHE A 464 18.26 0.08 -36.21
CA PHE A 464 17.63 -0.99 -35.44
C PHE A 464 18.68 -1.72 -34.60
N PHE A 465 18.43 -1.93 -33.37
CA PHE A 465 19.16 -2.82 -32.46
C PHE A 465 18.27 -3.97 -32.07
N GLY A 466 18.80 -5.19 -32.19
CA GLY A 466 18.17 -6.41 -31.70
C GLY A 466 19.09 -7.18 -30.79
N GLY A 467 18.66 -7.52 -29.61
CA GLY A 467 19.47 -8.20 -28.62
C GLY A 467 18.69 -9.18 -27.77
N LEU A 468 19.44 -10.05 -27.10
CA LEU A 468 18.95 -11.01 -26.13
C LEU A 468 19.67 -10.80 -24.80
N LYS A 469 18.91 -10.80 -23.74
CA LYS A 469 19.41 -10.76 -22.38
C LYS A 469 18.98 -12.03 -21.65
N HIS A 470 19.94 -12.72 -21.03
CA HIS A 470 19.71 -13.93 -20.27
C HIS A 470 20.11 -13.71 -18.81
N GLU A 471 19.16 -13.87 -17.88
CA GLU A 471 19.39 -13.74 -16.45
C GLU A 471 19.31 -15.10 -15.75
N GLN A 472 20.35 -15.45 -14.98
CA GLN A 472 20.36 -16.66 -14.16
C GLN A 472 20.59 -16.32 -12.69
N ARG A 473 19.96 -17.09 -11.81
CA ARG A 473 20.12 -16.98 -10.36
C ARG A 473 20.55 -18.32 -9.79
N PHE A 474 21.60 -18.31 -8.99
CA PHE A 474 22.24 -19.50 -8.40
C PHE A 474 22.32 -19.37 -6.88
N ALA A 475 22.61 -20.52 -6.20
CA ALA A 475 22.90 -20.59 -4.78
C ALA A 475 21.83 -19.89 -3.92
N ASP A 476 20.58 -20.31 -4.02
CA ASP A 476 19.43 -19.71 -3.33
C ASP A 476 19.33 -18.18 -3.57
N ARG A 477 19.48 -17.77 -4.83
CA ARG A 477 19.44 -16.38 -5.29
C ARG A 477 20.54 -15.48 -4.69
N ARG A 478 21.64 -16.07 -4.20
CA ARG A 478 22.81 -15.31 -3.72
C ARG A 478 23.68 -14.79 -4.86
N ILE A 479 23.66 -15.44 -6.00
CA ILE A 479 24.41 -15.09 -7.17
C ILE A 479 23.43 -14.84 -8.31
N ARG A 480 23.62 -13.73 -8.99
CA ARG A 480 22.91 -13.39 -10.24
C ARG A 480 23.94 -13.12 -11.32
N THR A 481 23.76 -13.73 -12.47
CA THR A 481 24.51 -13.43 -13.69
C THR A 481 23.55 -12.95 -14.76
N THR A 482 23.98 -11.95 -15.52
CA THR A 482 23.23 -11.43 -16.65
C THR A 482 24.16 -11.38 -17.85
N THR A 483 23.83 -12.09 -18.92
CA THR A 483 24.53 -12.05 -20.18
C THR A 483 23.71 -11.28 -21.20
N LYS A 484 24.33 -10.38 -21.94
CA LYS A 484 23.71 -9.56 -22.98
C LYS A 484 24.44 -9.77 -24.28
N LEU A 485 23.72 -9.96 -25.38
CA LEU A 485 24.27 -10.07 -26.73
C LEU A 485 23.27 -9.43 -27.71
N GLY A 486 23.75 -8.53 -28.54
CA GLY A 486 22.89 -7.85 -29.52
C GLY A 486 23.70 -7.24 -30.66
N TYR A 487 22.99 -6.79 -31.68
CA TYR A 487 23.64 -6.21 -32.86
C TYR A 487 22.89 -4.91 -33.25
N SER A 488 23.67 -3.87 -33.53
CA SER A 488 23.29 -2.57 -34.05
C SER A 488 23.51 -2.53 -35.57
N PHE A 489 22.42 -2.43 -36.34
CA PHE A 489 22.47 -2.49 -37.81
C PHE A 489 22.94 -1.17 -38.46
N GLY A 490 23.05 -0.08 -37.72
CA GLY A 490 23.54 1.20 -38.22
C GLY A 490 25.02 1.21 -38.63
N TYR A 491 25.81 0.30 -38.12
CA TYR A 491 27.24 0.18 -38.40
C TYR A 491 27.58 -0.50 -39.74
N GLY A 492 26.58 -0.87 -40.52
CA GLY A 492 26.73 -1.61 -41.79
C GLY A 492 26.82 -3.13 -41.62
N GLU A 493 26.47 -3.85 -42.68
CA GLU A 493 26.39 -5.32 -42.66
C GLU A 493 27.75 -5.94 -42.35
N GLY A 494 27.82 -6.78 -41.32
CA GLY A 494 29.01 -7.57 -40.97
C GLY A 494 30.07 -6.80 -40.20
N SER A 495 29.86 -5.54 -39.84
CA SER A 495 30.81 -4.81 -38.99
C SER A 495 30.79 -5.37 -37.57
N LEU A 496 31.97 -5.70 -37.04
CA LEU A 496 32.12 -6.11 -35.64
C LEU A 496 31.81 -4.98 -34.66
N ASP A 497 31.90 -3.72 -35.13
CA ASP A 497 31.58 -2.53 -34.31
C ASP A 497 30.10 -2.47 -33.94
N GLY A 498 29.21 -3.08 -34.74
CA GLY A 498 27.79 -3.23 -34.42
C GLY A 498 27.48 -4.25 -33.31
N LEU A 499 28.47 -5.08 -32.93
CA LEU A 499 28.28 -6.11 -31.90
C LEU A 499 28.24 -5.46 -30.51
N ASN A 500 27.12 -5.62 -29.80
CA ASN A 500 26.97 -5.21 -28.40
C ASN A 500 26.92 -6.46 -27.53
N HIS A 501 27.80 -6.53 -26.53
CA HIS A 501 27.87 -7.67 -25.64
C HIS A 501 28.23 -7.24 -24.21
N GLY A 502 27.80 -8.02 -23.24
CA GLY A 502 28.11 -7.73 -21.85
C GLY A 502 27.79 -8.88 -20.91
N PHE A 503 28.43 -8.81 -19.78
CA PHE A 503 28.25 -9.78 -18.71
C PHE A 503 28.26 -9.04 -17.37
N ASP A 504 27.21 -9.22 -16.54
CA ASP A 504 27.13 -8.71 -15.19
C ASP A 504 27.05 -9.86 -14.20
N PHE A 505 27.79 -9.74 -13.12
CA PHE A 505 27.82 -10.65 -11.98
C PHE A 505 27.43 -9.88 -10.71
N SER A 506 26.55 -10.45 -9.90
CA SER A 506 26.19 -9.90 -8.59
C SER A 506 26.19 -11.01 -7.54
N TRP A 507 26.80 -10.75 -6.40
CA TRP A 507 26.91 -11.67 -5.29
C TRP A 507 26.48 -11.02 -3.97
N TRP A 508 25.56 -11.68 -3.25
CA TRP A 508 25.08 -11.30 -1.93
C TRP A 508 25.62 -12.28 -0.88
N PRO A 509 26.76 -11.99 -0.23
CA PRO A 509 27.35 -12.89 0.78
C PRO A 509 26.48 -13.05 2.03
N LEU A 510 25.57 -12.09 2.34
CA LEU A 510 24.63 -12.13 3.45
C LEU A 510 23.21 -12.41 2.98
N PRO A 511 22.80 -13.69 2.80
CA PRO A 511 21.57 -14.04 2.09
C PRO A 511 20.29 -13.57 2.78
N LYS A 512 20.23 -13.63 4.11
CA LYS A 512 19.03 -13.25 4.88
C LYS A 512 18.74 -11.74 4.86
N THR A 513 19.74 -10.91 4.72
CA THR A 513 19.57 -9.45 4.82
C THR A 513 19.78 -8.71 3.50
N ARG A 514 20.48 -9.31 2.53
CA ARG A 514 20.89 -8.71 1.24
C ARG A 514 21.46 -7.28 1.36
N ARG A 515 22.09 -6.97 2.51
CA ARG A 515 22.60 -5.62 2.82
C ARG A 515 23.90 -5.30 2.10
N PHE A 516 24.70 -6.30 1.80
CA PHE A 516 25.97 -6.14 1.11
C PHE A 516 25.94 -6.92 -0.20
N ALA A 517 26.38 -6.27 -1.28
CA ALA A 517 26.49 -6.88 -2.59
C ALA A 517 27.85 -6.51 -3.20
N ILE A 518 28.47 -7.46 -3.86
CA ILE A 518 29.61 -7.25 -4.75
C ILE A 518 29.09 -7.44 -6.16
N GLN A 519 29.41 -6.49 -7.04
CA GLN A 519 29.03 -6.52 -8.44
C GLN A 519 30.29 -6.37 -9.28
N ALA A 520 30.35 -7.07 -10.39
CA ALA A 520 31.39 -6.91 -11.39
C ALA A 520 30.80 -7.13 -12.77
N GLY A 521 31.29 -6.45 -13.76
CA GLY A 521 30.78 -6.61 -15.11
C GLY A 521 31.77 -6.16 -16.18
N TYR A 522 31.47 -6.58 -17.38
CA TYR A 522 32.09 -6.14 -18.63
C TYR A 522 30.96 -5.72 -19.58
N ASN A 523 31.15 -4.64 -20.29
CA ASN A 523 30.19 -4.18 -21.28
C ASN A 523 30.94 -3.58 -22.49
N ALA A 524 30.49 -3.91 -23.69
CA ALA A 524 30.90 -3.28 -24.94
C ALA A 524 29.62 -2.93 -25.71
N SER A 525 29.22 -1.67 -25.69
CA SER A 525 27.90 -1.24 -26.25
C SER A 525 27.87 0.26 -26.57
N THR A 526 26.91 0.63 -27.38
CA THR A 526 26.51 2.01 -27.55
C THR A 526 25.99 2.56 -26.24
N ALA A 527 26.60 3.63 -25.73
CA ALA A 527 26.22 4.34 -24.53
C ALA A 527 25.71 5.76 -24.86
N THR A 528 24.87 6.30 -24.01
CA THR A 528 24.42 7.69 -24.13
C THR A 528 25.48 8.62 -23.54
N ARG A 529 25.80 9.72 -24.24
CA ARG A 529 26.76 10.73 -23.79
C ARG A 529 26.33 11.38 -22.47
N TYR A 530 25.04 11.50 -22.25
CA TYR A 530 24.45 11.93 -20.99
C TYR A 530 23.28 11.02 -20.62
N ASN A 531 23.05 10.87 -19.34
CA ASN A 531 21.93 10.11 -18.81
C ASN A 531 20.81 11.05 -18.39
N SER A 532 19.60 10.78 -18.84
CA SER A 532 18.40 11.39 -18.30
C SER A 532 17.80 10.46 -17.25
N ASP A 533 17.43 11.03 -16.10
CA ASP A 533 16.66 10.32 -15.10
C ASP A 533 15.17 10.22 -15.47
N LEU A 534 14.74 10.97 -16.47
CA LEU A 534 13.34 11.08 -16.91
C LEU A 534 13.04 10.16 -18.09
N TYR A 535 14.02 9.95 -18.97
CA TYR A 535 13.83 9.23 -20.22
C TYR A 535 14.78 8.04 -20.34
N GLY A 536 14.21 6.88 -20.53
CA GLY A 536 14.97 5.68 -20.87
C GLY A 536 15.18 5.56 -22.39
N MET A 537 16.28 4.93 -22.81
CA MET A 537 16.63 4.76 -24.22
C MET A 537 15.50 4.07 -25.05
N ILE A 538 14.77 3.14 -24.45
CA ILE A 538 13.64 2.44 -25.10
C ILE A 538 12.50 3.41 -25.43
N ILE A 539 12.22 4.34 -24.52
CA ILE A 539 11.12 5.31 -24.70
C ILE A 539 11.47 6.32 -25.76
N THR A 540 12.71 6.79 -25.75
CA THR A 540 13.20 7.75 -26.75
C THR A 540 13.32 7.14 -28.14
N SER A 541 13.49 5.81 -28.26
CA SER A 541 13.56 5.10 -29.54
C SER A 541 12.35 5.28 -30.44
N SER A 542 11.19 5.55 -29.90
CA SER A 542 9.96 5.71 -30.71
C SER A 542 9.98 6.97 -31.55
N LEU A 543 10.56 8.08 -31.07
CA LEU A 543 10.48 9.34 -31.79
C LEU A 543 11.34 9.40 -33.06
N PRO A 544 12.61 8.99 -33.08
CA PRO A 544 13.37 8.91 -34.31
C PRO A 544 12.72 7.99 -35.33
N LEU A 545 12.09 6.88 -34.89
CA LEU A 545 11.37 5.97 -35.75
C LEU A 545 10.16 6.64 -36.43
N PHE A 546 9.54 7.64 -35.79
CA PHE A 546 8.44 8.43 -36.33
C PHE A 546 8.91 9.74 -36.96
N GLY A 547 10.21 9.91 -37.23
CA GLY A 547 10.76 11.08 -37.93
C GLY A 547 10.89 12.33 -37.05
N TYR A 548 10.99 12.18 -35.72
CA TYR A 548 11.35 13.27 -34.81
C TYR A 548 12.83 13.21 -34.43
N ASP A 549 13.38 14.32 -33.94
CA ASP A 549 14.77 14.39 -33.47
C ASP A 549 15.05 13.42 -32.33
N ASP A 550 16.20 12.75 -32.41
CA ASP A 550 16.66 11.89 -31.32
C ASP A 550 17.09 12.72 -30.10
N TYR A 551 16.68 12.29 -28.92
CA TYR A 551 16.96 12.99 -27.66
C TYR A 551 18.42 12.90 -27.24
N PHE A 552 19.02 11.71 -27.37
CA PHE A 552 20.37 11.43 -26.89
C PHE A 552 21.46 11.63 -27.94
N ASP A 553 22.68 11.82 -27.45
CA ASP A 553 23.92 11.66 -28.18
C ASP A 553 24.61 10.39 -27.70
N TYR A 554 25.37 9.77 -28.57
CA TYR A 554 25.87 8.44 -28.36
C TYR A 554 27.40 8.32 -28.56
N TYR A 555 28.00 7.37 -27.86
CA TYR A 555 29.38 6.99 -28.03
C TYR A 555 29.56 5.50 -27.78
N ARG A 556 30.64 4.93 -28.24
CA ARG A 556 31.01 3.54 -27.93
C ARG A 556 31.69 3.49 -26.58
N ASN A 557 31.18 2.67 -25.68
CA ASN A 557 31.74 2.42 -24.36
C ASN A 557 32.10 0.93 -24.24
N GLU A 558 33.35 0.65 -23.98
CA GLU A 558 33.82 -0.69 -23.73
C GLU A 558 34.65 -0.71 -22.43
N GLY A 559 34.30 -1.59 -21.49
CA GLY A 559 35.03 -1.60 -20.24
C GLY A 559 34.51 -2.56 -19.20
N VAL A 560 35.22 -2.57 -18.08
CA VAL A 560 34.94 -3.39 -16.91
C VAL A 560 34.65 -2.50 -15.71
N TYR A 561 33.85 -3.04 -14.80
CA TYR A 561 33.64 -2.40 -13.52
C TYR A 561 33.61 -3.41 -12.37
N ILE A 562 33.90 -2.92 -11.18
CA ILE A 562 33.66 -3.62 -9.91
C ILE A 562 33.01 -2.64 -8.95
N ALA A 563 31.97 -3.08 -8.22
CA ALA A 563 31.27 -2.25 -7.24
C ALA A 563 30.99 -3.02 -5.96
N ALA A 564 31.04 -2.30 -4.85
CA ALA A 564 30.60 -2.74 -3.54
C ALA A 564 29.42 -1.87 -3.09
N ARG A 565 28.30 -2.51 -2.82
CA ARG A 565 27.08 -1.83 -2.39
C ARG A 565 26.70 -2.28 -1.00
N TYR A 566 26.41 -1.30 -0.11
CA TYR A 566 26.04 -1.56 1.27
C TYR A 566 24.78 -0.80 1.67
N ARG A 567 23.86 -1.49 2.40
CA ARG A 567 22.62 -0.92 2.97
C ARG A 567 22.65 -1.03 4.50
N PRO A 568 22.90 0.06 5.24
CA PRO A 568 22.97 0.06 6.69
C PRO A 568 21.63 -0.30 7.36
N ARG A 569 21.67 -1.01 8.50
CA ARG A 569 20.44 -1.45 9.21
C ARG A 569 19.59 -0.33 9.78
N LYS A 570 20.25 0.68 10.38
CA LYS A 570 19.56 1.83 10.98
C LYS A 570 19.04 2.84 9.95
N TRP A 571 19.54 2.77 8.74
CA TRP A 571 19.22 3.65 7.61
C TRP A 571 18.79 2.79 6.43
N TRP A 572 17.80 1.96 6.63
CA TRP A 572 17.38 0.92 5.67
C TRP A 572 17.00 1.45 4.29
N ARG A 573 16.70 2.74 4.17
CA ARG A 573 16.48 3.44 2.91
C ARG A 573 17.74 4.04 2.29
N ASN A 574 18.92 3.84 2.91
CA ASN A 574 20.17 4.38 2.41
C ASN A 574 20.99 3.30 1.72
N THR A 575 21.60 3.67 0.60
CA THR A 575 22.54 2.84 -0.14
C THR A 575 23.85 3.59 -0.27
N LEU A 576 24.95 2.94 0.06
CA LEU A 576 26.30 3.39 -0.20
C LEU A 576 26.89 2.48 -1.28
N GLU A 577 27.35 3.05 -2.37
CA GLU A 577 28.01 2.32 -3.45
C GLU A 577 29.38 2.92 -3.76
N LEU A 578 30.41 2.08 -3.73
CA LEU A 578 31.73 2.42 -4.25
C LEU A 578 31.97 1.59 -5.50
N LYS A 579 32.22 2.25 -6.63
CA LYS A 579 32.41 1.64 -7.94
C LYS A 579 33.71 2.07 -8.56
N TYR A 580 34.51 1.13 -9.00
CA TYR A 580 35.65 1.36 -9.87
C TYR A 580 35.25 1.03 -11.31
N LYS A 581 35.70 1.85 -12.28
CA LYS A 581 35.44 1.69 -13.70
C LYS A 581 36.76 1.82 -14.45
N LEU A 582 36.92 0.97 -15.46
CA LEU A 582 37.97 1.10 -16.47
C LEU A 582 37.26 0.95 -17.83
N GLU A 583 37.10 2.06 -18.53
CA GLU A 583 36.30 2.17 -19.75
C GLU A 583 37.10 2.83 -20.87
N GLU A 584 36.99 2.30 -22.10
CA GLU A 584 37.47 2.93 -23.31
C GLU A 584 36.32 3.58 -24.05
N HIS A 585 36.49 4.86 -24.39
CA HIS A 585 35.49 5.68 -25.04
C HIS A 585 35.90 6.02 -26.44
N SER A 586 35.03 5.79 -27.44
CA SER A 586 35.27 6.20 -28.83
C SER A 586 34.05 6.83 -29.47
N SER A 587 34.26 7.74 -30.39
CA SER A 587 33.22 8.44 -31.13
C SER A 587 32.50 7.49 -32.09
N ILE A 588 31.23 7.82 -32.39
CA ILE A 588 30.44 7.12 -33.40
C ILE A 588 30.01 8.15 -34.44
N ASP A 589 30.51 8.01 -35.64
CA ASP A 589 30.31 8.97 -36.72
C ASP A 589 29.09 8.69 -37.60
N TYR A 590 28.28 7.69 -37.24
CA TYR A 590 27.12 7.31 -38.01
C TYR A 590 25.88 8.05 -37.56
N SER A 591 25.02 8.38 -38.54
CA SER A 591 23.64 8.81 -38.28
C SER A 591 22.77 8.26 -39.40
N THR A 592 21.75 7.50 -38.99
CA THR A 592 20.73 7.00 -39.90
C THR A 592 19.53 7.93 -39.89
N TYR A 593 18.79 7.97 -41.01
CA TYR A 593 17.60 8.85 -41.18
C TYR A 593 16.35 8.07 -41.54
N TYR A 594 16.36 6.75 -41.32
CA TYR A 594 15.16 5.94 -41.59
C TYR A 594 14.05 6.28 -40.62
N ASP A 595 12.88 6.55 -41.14
CA ASP A 595 11.64 6.65 -40.37
C ASP A 595 10.52 5.89 -41.08
N VAL A 596 9.57 5.38 -40.27
CA VAL A 596 8.41 4.59 -40.75
C VAL A 596 7.37 5.46 -41.43
N VAL A 597 7.36 6.75 -41.18
CA VAL A 597 6.33 7.69 -41.64
C VAL A 597 6.74 8.39 -42.94
N GLY A 598 8.02 8.27 -43.34
CA GLY A 598 8.56 8.89 -44.55
C GLY A 598 8.53 10.40 -44.49
N ARG A 599 8.92 11.00 -43.37
CA ARG A 599 8.93 12.44 -43.17
C ARG A 599 10.15 13.13 -43.79
N ASP A 600 11.13 12.35 -44.30
CA ASP A 600 12.41 12.83 -44.84
C ASP A 600 13.15 13.79 -43.89
N ASN A 601 12.99 13.59 -42.59
CA ASN A 601 13.62 14.43 -41.58
C ASN A 601 15.05 13.94 -41.31
N PHE A 602 16.03 14.71 -41.77
CA PHE A 602 17.43 14.39 -41.52
C PHE A 602 17.73 14.55 -40.01
N GLN A 603 18.13 13.45 -39.40
CA GLN A 603 18.61 13.47 -38.01
C GLN A 603 19.87 14.32 -37.91
N ARG A 604 20.02 15.07 -36.81
CA ARG A 604 21.27 15.77 -36.52
C ARG A 604 22.46 14.82 -36.42
N LEU A 605 23.66 15.28 -36.85
CA LEU A 605 24.88 14.50 -36.69
C LEU A 605 25.09 14.15 -35.20
N ASN A 606 25.70 12.97 -35.00
CA ASN A 606 26.07 12.55 -33.64
C ASN A 606 27.37 13.30 -33.25
N PRO A 607 27.38 14.08 -32.14
CA PRO A 607 28.58 14.82 -31.76
C PRO A 607 29.70 13.85 -31.32
N PRO A 608 30.95 14.12 -31.68
CA PRO A 608 32.05 13.34 -31.21
C PRO A 608 32.26 13.48 -29.69
N VAL A 609 33.02 12.54 -29.11
CA VAL A 609 33.45 12.55 -27.72
C VAL A 609 34.95 12.66 -27.58
N ASN A 610 35.48 12.93 -26.40
CA ASN A 610 36.89 12.78 -26.14
C ASN A 610 37.22 11.28 -26.09
N GLU A 611 37.99 10.82 -27.09
CA GLU A 611 38.38 9.42 -27.16
C GLU A 611 39.54 9.12 -26.20
N GLY A 612 39.49 7.96 -25.57
CA GLY A 612 40.52 7.53 -24.63
C GLY A 612 40.01 6.65 -23.51
N THR A 613 40.91 6.33 -22.60
CA THR A 613 40.65 5.43 -21.46
C THR A 613 40.26 6.24 -20.23
N LEU A 614 39.13 5.88 -19.63
CA LEU A 614 38.68 6.38 -18.32
C LEU A 614 38.93 5.35 -17.23
N SER A 615 39.76 5.68 -16.26
CA SER A 615 39.90 4.95 -15.01
C SER A 615 39.40 5.82 -13.86
N SER A 616 38.32 5.42 -13.17
CA SER A 616 37.72 6.25 -12.13
C SER A 616 37.12 5.45 -10.96
N PHE A 617 37.13 6.07 -9.78
CA PHE A 617 36.35 5.64 -8.64
C PHE A 617 35.13 6.56 -8.47
N GLU A 618 33.96 5.99 -8.32
CA GLU A 618 32.72 6.70 -8.05
C GLU A 618 32.13 6.25 -6.71
N LEU A 619 31.95 7.18 -5.79
CA LEU A 619 31.25 7.01 -4.54
C LEU A 619 29.85 7.62 -4.67
N THR A 620 28.83 6.80 -4.51
CA THR A 620 27.42 7.25 -4.52
C THR A 620 26.77 6.96 -3.19
N ILE A 621 26.12 7.97 -2.64
CA ILE A 621 25.26 7.88 -1.45
C ILE A 621 23.85 8.19 -1.92
N GLU A 622 22.94 7.24 -1.73
CA GLU A 622 21.56 7.38 -2.08
C GLU A 622 20.67 7.13 -0.87
N GLN A 623 19.78 8.06 -0.57
CA GLN A 623 18.77 7.98 0.48
C GLN A 623 17.38 8.04 -0.18
N GLY A 624 16.52 7.07 0.13
CA GLY A 624 15.16 7.02 -0.43
C GLY A 624 14.88 5.74 -1.21
N GLU A 625 13.78 5.72 -1.95
CA GLU A 625 13.29 4.51 -2.63
C GLU A 625 13.80 4.35 -4.08
N GLY A 626 14.71 5.22 -4.52
CA GLY A 626 15.27 5.15 -5.86
C GLY A 626 14.56 6.04 -6.88
N LYS A 627 15.18 6.14 -8.07
CA LYS A 627 14.68 6.97 -9.17
C LYS A 627 13.67 6.20 -9.99
N GLU A 628 12.66 6.89 -10.43
CA GLU A 628 11.59 6.30 -11.22
C GLU A 628 11.59 6.79 -12.65
N ALA A 629 11.39 5.84 -13.55
CA ALA A 629 11.22 6.13 -14.95
C ALA A 629 9.98 7.01 -15.16
N LEU A 630 10.11 8.03 -16.03
CA LEU A 630 9.04 8.95 -16.43
C LEU A 630 8.46 9.86 -15.32
N GLY A 631 9.06 9.88 -14.14
CA GLY A 631 8.58 10.70 -13.03
C GLY A 631 7.17 10.35 -12.53
N VAL A 632 6.71 9.13 -12.77
CA VAL A 632 5.33 8.69 -12.48
C VAL A 632 5.13 8.39 -11.01
N ILE A 633 6.12 7.84 -10.34
CA ILE A 633 6.11 7.51 -8.90
C ILE A 633 7.25 8.29 -8.26
N GLY A 634 7.03 9.04 -7.23
CA GLY A 634 8.06 9.87 -6.61
C GLY A 634 8.06 9.72 -5.11
N ALA A 635 9.04 8.99 -4.59
CA ALA A 635 9.38 9.02 -3.18
C ALA A 635 10.49 10.03 -2.93
N ASP A 636 10.60 10.50 -1.70
CA ASP A 636 11.74 11.32 -1.28
C ASP A 636 13.06 10.62 -1.62
N ASN A 637 13.91 11.27 -2.40
CA ASN A 637 15.21 10.76 -2.78
C ASN A 637 16.30 11.83 -2.67
N ILE A 638 17.46 11.46 -2.14
CA ILE A 638 18.69 12.28 -2.18
C ILE A 638 19.79 11.39 -2.73
N MET A 639 20.39 11.82 -3.84
CA MET A 639 21.58 11.19 -4.40
C MET A 639 22.73 12.18 -4.40
N LEU A 640 23.85 11.76 -3.82
CA LEU A 640 25.13 12.46 -3.86
C LEU A 640 26.15 11.54 -4.52
N SER A 641 26.86 12.01 -5.53
CA SER A 641 27.91 11.23 -6.20
C SER A 641 29.18 12.06 -6.34
N ILE A 642 30.32 11.44 -6.07
CA ILE A 642 31.66 11.97 -6.30
C ILE A 642 32.39 10.96 -7.17
N GLU A 643 32.85 11.38 -8.34
CA GLU A 643 33.68 10.58 -9.25
C GLU A 643 35.07 11.20 -9.37
N GLN A 644 36.09 10.41 -9.05
CA GLN A 644 37.50 10.79 -9.16
C GLN A 644 38.17 9.96 -10.25
N SER A 645 38.73 10.64 -11.22
CA SER A 645 39.65 10.07 -12.23
C SER A 645 41.01 10.73 -12.09
N ALA A 646 42.08 9.99 -12.37
CA ALA A 646 43.43 10.52 -12.36
C ALA A 646 44.37 9.76 -13.31
N LYS A 647 45.30 10.47 -13.92
CA LYS A 647 46.32 9.90 -14.83
C LYS A 647 47.15 8.82 -14.16
N VAL A 648 47.41 8.95 -12.85
CA VAL A 648 48.13 7.94 -12.07
C VAL A 648 47.38 6.60 -11.99
N MET A 649 46.06 6.58 -12.22
CA MET A 649 45.25 5.37 -12.27
C MET A 649 45.17 4.77 -13.71
N GLY A 650 45.88 5.29 -14.67
CA GLY A 650 45.82 4.87 -16.06
C GLY A 650 44.70 5.51 -16.87
N SER A 651 44.16 6.63 -16.39
CA SER A 651 43.16 7.42 -17.13
C SER A 651 43.85 8.48 -18.01
N ASP A 652 43.25 8.82 -19.14
CA ASP A 652 43.67 9.94 -19.97
C ASP A 652 43.25 11.29 -19.36
N TRP A 653 42.27 11.29 -18.45
CA TRP A 653 41.73 12.49 -17.81
C TRP A 653 41.98 12.52 -16.30
N ASP A 654 42.15 13.76 -15.79
CA ASP A 654 42.34 14.03 -14.38
C ASP A 654 41.26 14.98 -13.90
N PHE A 655 40.20 14.46 -13.24
CA PHE A 655 39.07 15.25 -12.75
C PHE A 655 38.45 14.70 -11.48
N THR A 656 37.83 15.57 -10.74
CA THR A 656 36.86 15.26 -9.67
C THR A 656 35.52 15.85 -10.05
N ARG A 657 34.48 15.03 -10.16
CA ARG A 657 33.12 15.45 -10.50
C ARG A 657 32.18 15.24 -9.31
N PHE A 658 31.37 16.23 -9.05
CA PHE A 658 30.33 16.22 -7.99
C PHE A 658 28.96 16.29 -8.63
N LYS A 659 28.03 15.46 -8.15
CA LYS A 659 26.62 15.48 -8.55
C LYS A 659 25.71 15.44 -7.35
N VAL A 660 24.62 16.16 -7.42
CA VAL A 660 23.55 16.23 -6.41
C VAL A 660 22.22 16.14 -7.14
N ASP A 661 21.39 15.18 -6.77
CA ASP A 661 19.98 15.11 -7.17
C ASP A 661 19.15 14.92 -5.91
N ILE A 662 18.26 15.87 -5.63
CA ILE A 662 17.41 15.88 -4.44
C ILE A 662 15.98 16.01 -4.91
N PHE A 663 15.15 15.04 -4.56
CA PHE A 663 13.71 15.14 -4.64
C PHE A 663 13.11 15.09 -3.24
N ARG A 664 12.28 16.08 -2.91
CA ARG A 664 11.58 16.16 -1.62
C ARG A 664 10.14 16.56 -1.81
N ARG A 665 9.25 15.85 -1.09
CA ARG A 665 7.82 16.13 -1.01
C ARG A 665 7.46 16.64 0.38
N PHE A 666 6.73 17.73 0.43
CA PHE A 666 6.22 18.34 1.65
C PHE A 666 4.70 18.40 1.60
N ASN A 667 4.04 17.71 2.54
CA ASN A 667 2.60 17.82 2.70
C ASN A 667 2.26 19.24 3.20
N THR A 668 1.37 19.94 2.46
CA THR A 668 1.00 21.32 2.76
C THR A 668 -0.31 21.41 3.54
N PHE A 669 -1.41 21.87 2.96
CA PHE A 669 -2.70 21.94 3.62
C PHE A 669 -3.54 20.68 3.37
N TYR A 670 -4.62 20.50 4.14
CA TYR A 670 -5.47 19.29 4.10
C TYR A 670 -4.68 17.99 4.29
N LYS A 671 -3.75 17.99 5.26
CA LYS A 671 -2.87 16.85 5.56
C LYS A 671 -3.59 15.56 5.97
N ARG A 672 -4.86 15.68 6.40
CA ARG A 672 -5.69 14.55 6.80
C ARG A 672 -6.30 13.77 5.62
N ARG A 673 -6.12 14.23 4.37
CA ARG A 673 -6.50 13.45 3.19
C ARG A 673 -5.47 12.35 2.95
N PHE A 674 -5.91 11.22 2.40
CA PHE A 674 -5.03 10.10 2.03
C PHE A 674 -3.88 10.54 1.13
N ILE A 675 -4.19 11.35 0.13
CA ILE A 675 -3.17 12.04 -0.66
C ILE A 675 -3.29 13.54 -0.35
N PRO A 676 -2.47 14.04 0.57
CA PRO A 676 -2.48 15.47 0.91
C PRO A 676 -2.10 16.34 -0.28
N ASN A 677 -2.43 17.63 -0.18
CA ASN A 677 -1.81 18.61 -1.05
C ASN A 677 -0.30 18.60 -0.79
N SER A 678 0.49 18.62 -1.85
CA SER A 678 1.94 18.51 -1.73
C SER A 678 2.68 19.57 -2.50
N LEU A 679 3.80 20.01 -1.95
CA LEU A 679 4.84 20.79 -2.59
C LEU A 679 6.00 19.84 -2.87
N ASP A 680 6.30 19.65 -4.15
CA ASP A 680 7.39 18.83 -4.64
C ASP A 680 8.53 19.73 -5.11
N LEU A 681 9.73 19.47 -4.61
CA LEU A 681 10.96 20.17 -4.95
C LEU A 681 11.94 19.18 -5.56
N ARG A 682 12.52 19.53 -6.71
CA ARG A 682 13.64 18.79 -7.30
C ARG A 682 14.80 19.72 -7.58
N LEU A 683 15.93 19.48 -6.93
CA LEU A 683 17.20 20.13 -7.17
C LEU A 683 18.13 19.15 -7.90
N ASN A 684 18.61 19.53 -9.06
CA ASN A 684 19.63 18.82 -9.81
C ASN A 684 20.82 19.75 -10.04
N ALA A 685 22.01 19.35 -9.59
CA ALA A 685 23.20 20.16 -9.71
C ALA A 685 24.46 19.28 -9.92
N GLY A 686 25.42 19.83 -10.63
CA GLY A 686 26.73 19.22 -10.78
C GLY A 686 27.81 20.23 -11.09
N THR A 687 29.04 19.89 -10.68
CA THR A 687 30.24 20.66 -10.98
C THR A 687 31.46 19.75 -10.97
N TYR A 688 32.60 20.30 -11.39
CA TYR A 688 33.83 19.52 -11.50
C TYR A 688 35.07 20.37 -11.18
N LEU A 689 36.18 19.67 -10.99
CA LEU A 689 37.53 20.22 -10.92
C LEU A 689 38.41 19.40 -11.87
N GLY A 690 39.38 20.02 -12.55
CA GLY A 690 40.32 19.36 -13.46
C GLY A 690 39.82 19.26 -14.92
N ASP A 691 40.27 18.26 -15.65
CA ASP A 691 40.02 18.05 -17.07
C ASP A 691 38.88 17.09 -17.31
N LEU A 692 37.64 17.62 -17.34
CA LEU A 692 36.45 16.80 -17.57
C LEU A 692 36.19 16.54 -19.04
N PRO A 693 36.14 15.26 -19.49
CA PRO A 693 35.81 14.93 -20.88
C PRO A 693 34.33 15.24 -21.18
N VAL A 694 34.03 15.60 -22.44
CA VAL A 694 32.70 16.10 -22.86
C VAL A 694 31.57 15.12 -22.56
N GLN A 695 31.82 13.81 -22.66
CA GLN A 695 30.84 12.77 -22.35
C GLN A 695 30.52 12.64 -20.86
N LYS A 696 31.19 13.39 -20.01
CA LYS A 696 30.88 13.50 -18.58
C LYS A 696 30.19 14.81 -18.21
N ASN A 697 29.91 15.70 -19.15
CA ASN A 697 29.08 16.88 -18.91
C ASN A 697 27.72 16.49 -18.34
N GLY A 698 27.12 17.39 -17.59
CA GLY A 698 25.76 17.25 -17.11
C GLY A 698 24.74 17.91 -18.01
N THR A 699 23.49 17.57 -17.82
CA THR A 699 22.39 18.13 -18.61
C THR A 699 21.24 18.55 -17.73
N LEU A 700 20.49 19.55 -18.21
CA LEU A 700 19.17 19.90 -17.71
C LEU A 700 18.15 19.38 -18.72
N ASP A 701 17.33 18.44 -18.28
CA ASP A 701 16.38 17.75 -19.15
C ASP A 701 15.36 18.69 -19.80
N ALA A 702 15.07 18.45 -21.06
CA ALA A 702 14.09 19.14 -21.87
C ALA A 702 12.83 18.28 -22.06
N ALA A 703 11.75 18.87 -22.53
CA ALA A 703 10.57 18.13 -22.99
C ALA A 703 10.93 17.28 -24.20
N PHE A 704 10.50 16.02 -24.20
CA PHE A 704 10.64 15.10 -25.32
C PHE A 704 9.48 15.32 -26.32
N GLY A 705 9.67 16.23 -27.25
CA GLY A 705 8.59 16.75 -28.07
C GLY A 705 7.56 17.51 -27.25
N TYR A 706 6.36 16.98 -27.15
CA TYR A 706 5.29 17.49 -26.28
C TYR A 706 5.21 16.76 -24.94
N PHE A 707 5.99 15.72 -24.73
CA PHE A 707 6.02 14.96 -23.48
C PHE A 707 7.04 15.56 -22.50
N ALA A 708 6.56 16.02 -21.35
CA ALA A 708 7.38 16.74 -20.37
C ALA A 708 7.02 16.35 -18.92
N PRO A 709 7.65 15.31 -18.36
CA PRO A 709 7.44 14.92 -16.98
C PRO A 709 8.02 15.95 -15.99
N PHE A 710 7.74 15.75 -14.70
CA PHE A 710 8.32 16.59 -13.65
C PHE A 710 9.84 16.45 -13.59
N GLY A 711 10.53 17.57 -13.50
CA GLY A 711 12.00 17.65 -13.47
C GLY A 711 12.65 18.03 -14.80
N GLY A 712 11.91 18.00 -15.93
CA GLY A 712 12.33 18.53 -17.21
C GLY A 712 11.68 19.89 -17.50
N PHE A 713 12.41 20.77 -18.18
CA PHE A 713 11.88 22.06 -18.65
C PHE A 713 10.85 21.86 -19.76
N LYS A 714 9.62 22.31 -19.53
CA LYS A 714 8.48 22.12 -20.45
C LYS A 714 8.53 23.02 -21.65
N SER A 715 9.19 24.18 -21.54
CA SER A 715 9.37 25.14 -22.61
C SER A 715 10.66 24.93 -23.41
N LYS A 716 11.54 24.01 -23.01
CA LYS A 716 12.70 23.56 -23.80
C LYS A 716 12.35 22.22 -24.45
N ARG A 717 12.58 22.10 -25.77
CA ARG A 717 12.15 20.91 -26.53
C ARG A 717 13.32 20.16 -27.14
N PHE A 718 13.21 18.83 -27.16
CA PHE A 718 14.11 17.83 -27.77
C PHE A 718 15.50 17.80 -27.14
N ILE A 719 16.36 18.74 -27.44
CA ILE A 719 17.76 18.69 -27.02
C ILE A 719 17.90 19.35 -25.66
N PRO A 720 18.43 18.65 -24.63
CA PRO A 720 18.60 19.23 -23.29
C PRO A 720 19.69 20.33 -23.30
N TYR A 721 19.69 21.17 -22.27
CA TYR A 721 20.82 22.05 -22.02
C TYR A 721 21.99 21.24 -21.47
N GLU A 722 23.18 21.48 -21.98
CA GLU A 722 24.42 20.82 -21.57
C GLU A 722 25.36 21.81 -20.89
N GLY A 723 26.16 21.34 -19.95
CA GLY A 723 27.25 22.09 -19.34
C GLY A 723 28.15 21.24 -18.48
N ALA A 724 29.39 21.68 -18.34
CA ALA A 724 30.34 21.04 -17.43
C ALA A 724 29.95 21.28 -15.95
N SER A 725 29.34 22.44 -15.70
CA SER A 725 28.63 22.72 -14.44
C SER A 725 27.19 23.12 -14.73
N TYR A 726 26.26 22.74 -13.85
CA TYR A 726 24.83 23.00 -14.03
C TYR A 726 24.09 23.02 -12.71
N ILE A 727 22.95 23.72 -12.70
CA ILE A 727 21.98 23.70 -11.60
C ILE A 727 20.58 23.91 -12.15
N ALA A 728 19.62 23.17 -11.63
CA ALA A 728 18.20 23.39 -11.86
C ALA A 728 17.38 23.13 -10.60
N LEU A 729 16.37 23.96 -10.38
CA LEU A 729 15.34 23.79 -9.35
C LEU A 729 13.98 23.75 -10.04
N ASN A 730 13.27 22.63 -9.88
CA ASN A 730 11.90 22.47 -10.31
C ASN A 730 11.00 22.33 -9.08
N ILE A 731 9.89 23.08 -9.12
CA ILE A 731 8.92 23.17 -8.03
C ILE A 731 7.54 22.86 -8.60
N GLU A 732 6.79 21.98 -7.94
CA GLU A 732 5.38 21.75 -8.25
C GLU A 732 4.56 21.78 -6.96
N HIS A 733 3.44 22.50 -6.97
CA HIS A 733 2.45 22.45 -5.91
C HIS A 733 1.19 21.77 -6.43
N ASN A 734 0.90 20.58 -5.91
CA ASN A 734 -0.28 19.83 -6.28
C ASN A 734 -1.43 20.15 -5.31
N PHE A 735 -2.39 20.93 -5.80
CA PHE A 735 -3.61 21.30 -5.08
C PHE A 735 -4.65 20.17 -5.07
N ARG A 736 -4.42 19.07 -5.77
CA ARG A 736 -5.37 17.97 -5.96
C ARG A 736 -6.69 18.50 -6.55
N SER A 737 -7.81 17.90 -6.14
CA SER A 737 -9.16 18.32 -6.55
C SER A 737 -9.70 19.53 -5.78
N ILE A 738 -8.97 20.04 -4.76
CA ILE A 738 -9.44 21.09 -3.86
C ILE A 738 -9.97 22.34 -4.59
N PRO A 739 -9.30 22.90 -5.60
CA PRO A 739 -9.84 24.08 -6.30
C PRO A 739 -11.19 23.78 -7.00
N LEU A 740 -11.33 22.58 -7.57
CA LEU A 740 -12.56 22.18 -8.27
C LEU A 740 -13.71 21.96 -7.26
N GLU A 741 -13.43 21.33 -6.14
CA GLU A 741 -14.39 21.13 -5.06
C GLU A 741 -14.82 22.46 -4.41
N ALA A 742 -13.89 23.39 -4.23
CA ALA A 742 -14.16 24.73 -3.71
C ALA A 742 -15.07 25.53 -4.66
N LEU A 743 -14.96 25.32 -5.97
CA LEU A 743 -15.85 25.88 -6.99
C LEU A 743 -17.22 25.19 -7.06
N GLY A 744 -17.47 24.16 -6.23
CA GLY A 744 -18.76 23.48 -6.10
C GLY A 744 -18.85 22.12 -6.80
N TRP A 745 -17.81 21.68 -7.49
CA TRP A 745 -17.80 20.34 -8.12
C TRP A 745 -17.44 19.25 -7.09
N ARG A 746 -18.43 18.80 -6.33
CA ARG A 746 -18.24 17.80 -5.25
C ARG A 746 -17.75 16.43 -5.72
N GLY A 747 -18.03 16.06 -6.97
CA GLY A 747 -17.55 14.81 -7.57
C GLY A 747 -16.08 14.82 -8.01
N ALA A 748 -15.41 15.98 -7.97
CA ALA A 748 -14.04 16.12 -8.46
C ALA A 748 -13.05 15.22 -7.70
N ALA A 749 -13.25 15.02 -6.40
CA ALA A 749 -12.41 14.12 -5.60
C ALA A 749 -12.45 12.67 -6.13
N LYS A 750 -13.64 12.19 -6.50
CA LYS A 750 -13.82 10.82 -7.04
C LYS A 750 -13.19 10.64 -8.44
N THR A 751 -13.11 11.71 -9.23
CA THR A 751 -12.46 11.64 -10.56
C THR A 751 -10.94 11.60 -10.47
N GLY A 752 -10.36 11.92 -9.30
CA GLY A 752 -8.92 12.04 -9.11
C GLY A 752 -8.28 13.25 -9.80
N LEU A 753 -9.04 14.08 -10.53
CA LEU A 753 -8.52 15.26 -11.22
C LEU A 753 -7.77 16.19 -10.25
N SER A 754 -6.61 16.67 -10.68
CA SER A 754 -5.73 17.49 -9.86
C SER A 754 -5.27 18.74 -10.60
N ILE A 755 -5.34 19.88 -9.92
CA ILE A 755 -4.74 21.14 -10.40
C ILE A 755 -3.34 21.24 -9.79
N ILE A 756 -2.35 21.47 -10.66
CA ILE A 756 -0.95 21.62 -10.27
C ILE A 756 -0.47 22.97 -10.78
N THR A 757 0.25 23.71 -9.96
CA THR A 757 1.07 24.84 -10.39
C THR A 757 2.53 24.45 -10.34
N PHE A 758 3.33 24.93 -11.29
CA PHE A 758 4.74 24.62 -11.33
C PHE A 758 5.61 25.82 -11.70
N ALA A 759 6.87 25.72 -11.32
CA ALA A 759 7.92 26.66 -11.71
C ALA A 759 9.22 25.88 -11.93
N GLY A 760 10.03 26.36 -12.87
CA GLY A 760 11.35 25.81 -13.15
C GLY A 760 12.37 26.94 -13.37
N VAL A 761 13.57 26.76 -12.81
CA VAL A 761 14.71 27.66 -13.06
C VAL A 761 15.97 26.82 -13.20
N GLY A 762 16.82 27.15 -14.19
CA GLY A 762 18.09 26.47 -14.35
C GLY A 762 19.09 27.19 -15.23
N ARG A 763 20.34 26.81 -15.11
CA ARG A 763 21.46 27.36 -15.86
C ARG A 763 22.56 26.33 -16.02
N THR A 764 23.30 26.41 -17.13
CA THR A 764 24.50 25.62 -17.40
C THR A 764 25.70 26.53 -17.68
N TRP A 765 26.89 26.01 -17.36
CA TRP A 765 28.15 26.73 -17.60
C TRP A 765 29.15 25.84 -18.31
N ILE A 766 29.82 26.46 -19.31
CA ILE A 766 31.00 25.93 -19.97
C ILE A 766 32.04 27.04 -19.96
N SER A 767 33.30 26.73 -19.67
CA SER A 767 34.37 27.74 -19.73
C SER A 767 34.66 28.18 -21.18
N SER A 768 35.18 29.35 -21.38
CA SER A 768 35.60 29.82 -22.72
C SER A 768 36.68 28.92 -23.35
N GLU A 769 37.51 28.29 -22.52
CA GLU A 769 38.52 27.33 -22.98
C GLU A 769 37.86 26.04 -23.47
N GLN A 770 36.85 25.54 -22.75
CA GLN A 770 36.07 24.37 -23.19
C GLN A 770 35.26 24.69 -24.44
N GLU A 771 34.61 25.90 -24.51
CA GLU A 771 33.85 26.33 -25.68
C GLU A 771 34.78 26.40 -26.92
N ALA A 772 35.97 26.93 -26.76
CA ALA A 772 36.98 26.97 -27.84
C ALA A 772 37.43 25.56 -28.24
N PHE A 773 37.68 24.68 -27.26
CA PHE A 773 38.08 23.30 -27.51
C PHE A 773 36.98 22.53 -28.26
N PHE A 774 35.73 22.63 -27.87
CA PHE A 774 34.62 21.97 -28.53
C PHE A 774 34.49 22.43 -29.98
N ASN A 775 34.58 23.73 -30.22
CA ASN A 775 34.44 24.32 -31.53
C ASN A 775 35.59 23.95 -32.46
N THR A 776 36.84 23.98 -31.97
CA THR A 776 38.05 23.79 -32.82
C THR A 776 38.42 22.32 -32.93
N SER A 777 38.30 21.51 -31.88
CA SER A 777 38.78 20.11 -31.82
C SER A 777 37.69 19.11 -32.14
N LEU A 778 36.44 19.37 -31.76
CA LEU A 778 35.33 18.43 -31.95
C LEU A 778 34.33 18.94 -33.02
N GLY A 779 34.46 20.15 -33.52
CA GLY A 779 33.51 20.73 -34.50
C GLY A 779 32.07 20.78 -34.01
N TYR A 780 31.88 20.88 -32.72
CA TYR A 780 30.58 20.81 -32.04
C TYR A 780 30.49 21.83 -30.95
N LEU A 781 29.33 22.47 -30.82
CA LEU A 781 29.05 23.41 -29.76
C LEU A 781 27.84 22.91 -28.95
N PRO A 782 27.97 22.63 -27.65
CA PRO A 782 26.85 22.23 -26.85
C PRO A 782 25.80 23.32 -26.69
N ILE A 783 24.54 22.93 -26.59
CA ILE A 783 23.45 23.89 -26.33
C ILE A 783 23.43 24.19 -24.83
N THR A 784 23.85 25.42 -24.49
CA THR A 784 23.94 25.90 -23.10
C THR A 784 22.80 26.83 -22.75
N ALA A 785 22.38 26.82 -21.49
CA ALA A 785 21.56 27.89 -20.90
C ALA A 785 22.51 28.97 -20.38
N LYS A 786 22.96 29.90 -21.26
CA LYS A 786 23.90 31.00 -20.92
C LYS A 786 23.31 31.96 -19.88
N ASP A 787 21.99 32.21 -19.98
CA ASP A 787 21.19 32.95 -19.01
C ASP A 787 20.30 31.96 -18.22
N TRP A 788 19.69 32.46 -17.14
CA TRP A 788 18.76 31.65 -16.36
C TRP A 788 17.50 31.37 -17.19
N HIS A 789 17.32 30.09 -17.55
CA HIS A 789 16.04 29.60 -18.04
C HIS A 789 15.01 29.66 -16.93
N GLN A 790 13.86 30.29 -17.18
CA GLN A 790 12.81 30.44 -16.18
C GLN A 790 11.46 30.14 -16.81
N GLU A 791 10.69 29.27 -16.16
CA GLU A 791 9.33 28.96 -16.58
C GLU A 791 8.38 28.79 -15.40
N VAL A 792 7.10 29.12 -15.64
CA VAL A 792 5.99 28.90 -14.71
C VAL A 792 4.81 28.34 -15.47
N GLY A 793 3.90 27.66 -14.78
CA GLY A 793 2.72 27.15 -15.46
C GLY A 793 1.70 26.47 -14.57
N VAL A 794 0.68 25.96 -15.23
CA VAL A 794 -0.42 25.21 -14.61
C VAL A 794 -0.66 23.92 -15.37
N SER A 795 -1.15 22.91 -14.62
CA SER A 795 -1.47 21.61 -15.17
C SER A 795 -2.81 21.11 -14.67
N LEU A 796 -3.49 20.36 -15.54
CA LEU A 796 -4.59 19.49 -15.18
C LEU A 796 -4.08 18.04 -15.26
N SER A 797 -4.08 17.34 -14.14
CA SER A 797 -3.53 15.98 -14.00
C SER A 797 -4.60 14.97 -13.66
N ASN A 798 -4.29 13.67 -13.85
CA ASN A 798 -5.18 12.53 -13.69
C ASN A 798 -6.39 12.52 -14.66
N ILE A 799 -6.21 13.08 -15.84
CA ILE A 799 -7.18 12.94 -16.93
C ILE A 799 -7.22 11.46 -17.32
N PHE A 800 -8.40 10.85 -17.22
CA PHE A 800 -8.58 9.39 -17.38
C PHE A 800 -7.60 8.56 -16.50
N SER A 801 -7.26 9.07 -15.31
CA SER A 801 -6.35 8.45 -14.35
C SER A 801 -4.92 8.18 -14.86
N LEU A 802 -4.55 8.72 -16.02
CA LEU A 802 -3.26 8.43 -16.65
C LEU A 802 -2.55 9.68 -17.18
N PHE A 803 -3.28 10.63 -17.73
CA PHE A 803 -2.67 11.76 -18.45
C PHE A 803 -2.64 13.02 -17.62
N ARG A 804 -1.66 13.86 -17.94
CA ARG A 804 -1.49 15.20 -17.46
C ARG A 804 -1.30 16.14 -18.66
N VAL A 805 -1.95 17.29 -18.65
CA VAL A 805 -1.78 18.36 -19.63
C VAL A 805 -1.21 19.57 -18.91
N ASP A 806 -0.15 20.12 -19.44
CA ASP A 806 0.55 21.28 -18.89
C ASP A 806 0.46 22.47 -19.87
N LEU A 807 0.44 23.68 -19.31
CA LEU A 807 0.64 24.92 -20.04
C LEU A 807 1.73 25.72 -19.32
N ALA A 808 2.93 25.73 -19.89
CA ALA A 808 4.08 26.49 -19.40
C ALA A 808 4.15 27.86 -20.09
N TYR A 809 4.55 28.87 -19.32
CA TYR A 809 4.97 30.19 -19.82
C TYR A 809 6.43 30.37 -19.50
N ARG A 810 7.25 30.60 -20.53
CA ARG A 810 8.66 30.88 -20.39
C ARG A 810 8.86 32.38 -20.16
N ILE A 811 9.64 32.73 -19.15
CA ILE A 811 9.80 34.11 -18.70
C ILE A 811 10.98 34.79 -19.40
N ASP A 812 12.13 34.09 -19.53
CA ASP A 812 13.36 34.61 -20.15
C ASP A 812 13.25 34.78 -21.67
N ASP A 813 12.37 34.02 -22.30
CA ASP A 813 12.03 34.08 -23.73
C ASP A 813 10.51 33.90 -23.87
N PRO A 814 9.73 34.99 -23.76
CA PRO A 814 8.30 34.96 -23.55
C PRO A 814 7.53 34.12 -24.58
N GLY A 815 6.84 33.07 -24.11
CA GLY A 815 6.03 32.20 -24.95
C GLY A 815 5.27 31.17 -24.16
N PHE A 816 4.16 30.63 -24.75
CA PHE A 816 3.35 29.55 -24.17
C PHE A 816 3.71 28.24 -24.83
N TYR A 817 3.90 27.23 -23.98
CA TYR A 817 4.33 25.89 -24.38
C TYR A 817 3.38 24.84 -23.80
N PRO A 818 2.43 24.31 -24.60
CA PRO A 818 1.62 23.18 -24.16
C PRO A 818 2.45 21.91 -24.16
N SER A 819 2.23 21.07 -23.15
CA SER A 819 2.85 19.74 -23.06
C SER A 819 1.93 18.73 -22.40
N ILE A 820 2.27 17.47 -22.56
CA ILE A 820 1.58 16.34 -21.95
C ILE A 820 2.58 15.54 -21.10
N ALA A 821 2.09 14.85 -20.10
CA ALA A 821 2.88 13.91 -19.30
C ALA A 821 2.00 12.78 -18.79
N LEU A 822 2.61 11.80 -18.18
CA LEU A 822 1.85 10.85 -17.36
C LEU A 822 1.54 11.49 -16.00
N ALA A 823 0.35 11.23 -15.51
CA ALA A 823 -0.02 11.66 -14.18
C ALA A 823 0.85 10.92 -13.15
N ARG A 824 1.34 11.66 -12.15
CA ARG A 824 2.06 11.06 -11.03
C ARG A 824 1.03 10.44 -10.09
N LEU A 825 1.16 9.15 -9.82
CA LEU A 825 0.17 8.39 -9.05
C LEU A 825 0.16 8.77 -7.56
N PHE A 826 1.30 9.24 -7.01
CA PHE A 826 1.41 9.60 -5.59
C PHE A 826 2.16 10.90 -5.38
#